data_5b2d19c2b10a24ec6c33f0759a98da54
#
_entry.id   5b2d19c2b10a24ec6c33f0759a98da54
#
_cell.length_a   1.000
_cell.length_b   1.000
_cell.length_c   1.000
_cell.angle_alpha   90.00
_cell.angle_beta   90.00
_cell.angle_gamma   90.00
#
_symmetry.space_group_name_H-M   'P 1'
#
loop_
_entity.id
_entity.type
_entity.pdbx_description
1 polymer ?
#
loop_
_entity_poly.entity_id
_entity_poly.type
_entity_poly.pdbx_seq_one_letter_code
_entity_poly.pdbx_strand_id
1 'polypeptide(L)'
;MKQMPISFEPIAIIGQSCTLPGALSPEVLWANVLAGRSSISKVPAERWGLPHDSVMGSVTQSADRTWSDMGGYVSGFQFDPTGTAIPAEELLALDPLFQLTVHGVRQALQSAGLPGPAKTTGLVLGNLSFPSAVMARYAQSVWLDQQPRPHAKNRFNSGLPAHLTAHALGLGGGAFALDAACASSLYAIKLACDRLHDRSADVMVAGAVNQADDLFIHVGFCALSALSKTGQSRPFHRDADGLVPAEGAGFVVLERLSDALANGRKVLGVIRGVGLSNDGRGRGLLAPSEEGQERALRLAYEQAGLQPADISLLECHATGTPVGDATELRSMARVFAGCANVPIGSLKSNLGHLITAAGVAGLIKVLAAMEHGKKPPTLNIDQPNDALAGTPFRLLRETEAWTGPKRAGISAFGFGGNNAHLIVEALEETPVAARSFVTPHQQTDEIAIVGIGARVGRGNSAADFTRDLFSGQNTAEARQTVAVALDGLRFPPNDLQQSLSQQTMVLEAAREAANGISLPRERTAVLVGMGCDAEVSRYGTRWRLANENSDPTWLAAARDGIVPVLQSSGVVGTMPNIPANRINSQLDLAGPAFTVSAEEASGLTALHIAARALRAGELDAALVGAVDLSHEPVHLAALAALGRNTPPADAAVVLILKRLADARRDGDTVFATLDASTGEATLQLGDAGNGLDLSTSFGKSHAANGLLHVAAAALALHHGARPQAGAGATPWFGERVAEVSVSVLEAASAKTRLKGAAEQGVGAWLADAPAKLHVFSGANQATALAALRSGQQSSNGPARIVLVAASAEELATRSEQAQRWLTNGGPVPEGVAFRETPISGQTAFVFTGAAAAYPGMGLELALALPKQVAAVAARCSE
;
A
#
# COMPACT_ATOMS: atom_id res chain seq x y z
N MET A 1 -8.76 -10.84 -29.50
CA MET A 1 -7.34 -11.19 -29.73
C MET A 1 -6.93 -12.17 -28.64
N LYS A 2 -6.39 -13.35 -28.97
CA LYS A 2 -5.77 -14.23 -27.95
C LYS A 2 -4.57 -13.46 -27.41
N GLN A 3 -4.61 -13.08 -26.12
CA GLN A 3 -3.44 -12.53 -25.44
C GLN A 3 -2.26 -13.52 -25.61
N MET A 4 -1.11 -13.01 -26.06
CA MET A 4 0.11 -13.81 -26.01
C MET A 4 0.40 -14.11 -24.53
N PRO A 5 0.81 -15.34 -24.19
CA PRO A 5 1.15 -15.67 -22.82
C PRO A 5 2.22 -14.71 -22.30
N ILE A 6 2.06 -14.21 -21.08
CA ILE A 6 3.05 -13.38 -20.40
C ILE A 6 4.29 -14.25 -20.22
N SER A 7 5.35 -13.96 -20.95
CA SER A 7 6.59 -14.73 -20.93
C SER A 7 7.39 -14.31 -19.67
N PHE A 8 7.60 -15.25 -18.76
CA PHE A 8 8.42 -15.04 -17.56
C PHE A 8 9.89 -15.40 -17.87
N GLU A 9 10.79 -14.41 -17.84
CA GLU A 9 12.23 -14.64 -17.94
C GLU A 9 12.70 -15.42 -16.70
N PRO A 10 13.35 -16.60 -16.83
CA PRO A 10 13.79 -17.38 -15.70
C PRO A 10 14.77 -16.62 -14.81
N ILE A 11 14.55 -16.66 -13.49
CA ILE A 11 15.38 -15.97 -12.49
C ILE A 11 16.15 -16.99 -11.67
N ALA A 12 17.48 -16.84 -11.64
CA ALA A 12 18.36 -17.66 -10.82
C ALA A 12 18.35 -17.20 -9.37
N ILE A 13 18.27 -18.14 -8.45
CA ILE A 13 18.57 -17.92 -7.03
C ILE A 13 20.06 -18.25 -6.85
N ILE A 14 20.88 -17.23 -6.52
CA ILE A 14 22.32 -17.34 -6.45
C ILE A 14 22.88 -17.29 -5.02
N GLY A 15 22.04 -16.95 -4.05
CA GLY A 15 22.39 -16.93 -2.64
C GLY A 15 21.17 -16.99 -1.75
N GLN A 16 21.37 -17.37 -0.49
CA GLN A 16 20.29 -17.48 0.49
C GLN A 16 20.82 -17.30 1.92
N SER A 17 19.93 -16.90 2.83
CA SER A 17 20.19 -16.89 4.26
C SER A 17 18.91 -17.08 5.05
N CYS A 18 19.02 -17.55 6.28
CA CYS A 18 17.90 -17.53 7.23
C CYS A 18 18.38 -17.39 8.65
N THR A 19 17.55 -16.73 9.47
CA THR A 19 17.66 -16.66 10.93
C THR A 19 16.29 -17.02 11.48
N LEU A 20 16.14 -18.29 11.84
CA LEU A 20 14.86 -18.92 12.16
C LEU A 20 14.92 -19.62 13.52
N PRO A 21 13.79 -19.98 14.14
CA PRO A 21 13.77 -20.76 15.38
C PRO A 21 14.61 -22.03 15.27
N GLY A 22 15.63 -22.15 16.11
CA GLY A 22 16.55 -23.28 16.15
C GLY A 22 17.50 -23.41 14.95
N ALA A 23 17.51 -22.42 14.00
CA ALA A 23 18.32 -22.48 12.81
C ALA A 23 18.80 -21.07 12.39
N LEU A 24 20.08 -20.78 12.61
CA LEU A 24 20.70 -19.50 12.21
C LEU A 24 21.37 -19.55 10.82
N SER A 25 21.20 -20.67 10.09
CA SER A 25 21.63 -20.81 8.71
C SER A 25 20.79 -21.85 7.96
N PRO A 26 20.79 -21.84 6.60
CA PRO A 26 20.10 -22.83 5.78
C PRO A 26 20.53 -24.28 6.05
N GLU A 27 21.81 -24.52 6.34
CA GLU A 27 22.35 -25.84 6.61
C GLU A 27 21.81 -26.41 7.93
N VAL A 28 21.73 -25.58 8.98
CA VAL A 28 21.15 -25.96 10.27
C VAL A 28 19.65 -26.19 10.13
N LEU A 29 18.94 -25.35 9.36
CA LEU A 29 17.53 -25.57 9.03
C LEU A 29 17.32 -26.94 8.39
N TRP A 30 18.11 -27.25 7.37
CA TRP A 30 18.01 -28.52 6.66
C TRP A 30 18.27 -29.72 7.58
N ALA A 31 19.32 -29.65 8.39
CA ALA A 31 19.65 -30.72 9.37
C ALA A 31 18.49 -30.94 10.37
N ASN A 32 17.87 -29.88 10.86
CA ASN A 32 16.72 -29.94 11.76
C ASN A 32 15.49 -30.56 11.10
N VAL A 33 15.21 -30.16 9.85
CA VAL A 33 14.07 -30.70 9.08
C VAL A 33 14.24 -32.19 8.82
N LEU A 34 15.44 -32.63 8.40
CA LEU A 34 15.72 -34.07 8.19
C LEU A 34 15.65 -34.89 9.48
N ALA A 35 16.08 -34.30 10.61
CA ALA A 35 16.03 -34.95 11.91
C ALA A 35 14.62 -34.95 12.53
N GLY A 36 13.61 -34.36 11.85
CA GLY A 36 12.27 -34.24 12.41
C GLY A 36 12.18 -33.40 13.69
N ARG A 37 13.03 -32.39 13.83
CA ARG A 37 13.06 -31.54 15.04
C ARG A 37 11.99 -30.47 14.98
N SER A 38 11.27 -30.28 16.08
CA SER A 38 10.43 -29.11 16.31
C SER A 38 11.22 -28.05 17.08
N SER A 39 11.13 -26.79 16.64
CA SER A 39 11.75 -25.64 17.32
C SER A 39 10.70 -24.78 18.03
N ILE A 40 9.49 -25.29 18.19
CA ILE A 40 8.41 -24.64 18.95
C ILE A 40 8.69 -24.81 20.43
N SER A 41 8.62 -23.72 21.18
CA SER A 41 8.89 -23.68 22.61
C SER A 41 7.97 -22.70 23.32
N LYS A 42 8.01 -22.68 24.64
CA LYS A 42 7.38 -21.63 25.41
C LYS A 42 8.08 -20.30 25.18
N VAL A 43 7.30 -19.20 25.22
CA VAL A 43 7.84 -17.87 25.16
C VAL A 43 8.87 -17.64 26.27
N PRO A 44 10.04 -17.04 25.99
CA PRO A 44 11.00 -16.68 27.02
C PRO A 44 10.39 -15.74 28.08
N ALA A 45 10.73 -15.98 29.36
CA ALA A 45 10.04 -15.37 30.50
C ALA A 45 9.96 -13.84 30.47
N GLU A 46 10.99 -13.15 29.95
CA GLU A 46 11.06 -11.69 29.93
C GLU A 46 10.48 -11.04 28.66
N ARG A 47 10.11 -11.86 27.68
CA ARG A 47 9.82 -11.36 26.34
C ARG A 47 8.54 -10.52 26.25
N TRP A 48 7.52 -10.88 26.99
CA TRP A 48 6.27 -10.11 27.01
C TRP A 48 6.34 -8.85 27.88
N GLY A 49 7.39 -8.72 28.69
CA GLY A 49 7.54 -7.61 29.65
C GLY A 49 6.50 -7.63 30.77
N LEU A 50 5.88 -8.78 31.01
CA LEU A 50 4.86 -9.03 32.02
C LEU A 50 5.00 -10.44 32.58
N PRO A 51 4.59 -10.71 33.84
CA PRO A 51 4.43 -12.06 34.34
C PRO A 51 3.45 -12.86 33.48
N HIS A 52 3.82 -14.04 33.01
CA HIS A 52 3.02 -14.87 32.11
C HIS A 52 1.61 -15.10 32.65
N ASP A 53 1.48 -15.43 33.93
CA ASP A 53 0.19 -15.71 34.58
C ASP A 53 -0.78 -14.51 34.51
N SER A 54 -0.27 -13.27 34.38
CA SER A 54 -1.11 -12.07 34.29
C SER A 54 -1.86 -11.94 32.94
N VAL A 55 -1.33 -12.60 31.89
CA VAL A 55 -1.86 -12.54 30.52
C VAL A 55 -2.31 -13.90 30.00
N MET A 56 -2.08 -14.99 30.75
CA MET A 56 -2.63 -16.31 30.41
C MET A 56 -4.11 -16.37 30.76
N GLY A 57 -4.89 -16.99 29.88
CA GLY A 57 -6.34 -17.19 30.05
C GLY A 57 -6.79 -18.55 29.53
N SER A 58 -8.07 -18.80 29.58
CA SER A 58 -8.67 -19.97 28.95
C SER A 58 -9.33 -19.60 27.63
N VAL A 59 -9.66 -20.59 26.82
CA VAL A 59 -10.38 -20.39 25.54
C VAL A 59 -11.70 -19.66 25.72
N THR A 60 -12.33 -19.78 26.89
CA THR A 60 -13.60 -19.14 27.24
C THR A 60 -13.43 -17.78 27.92
N GLN A 61 -12.22 -17.42 28.33
CA GLN A 61 -11.88 -16.18 29.04
C GLN A 61 -10.60 -15.59 28.46
N SER A 62 -10.63 -15.18 27.20
CA SER A 62 -9.47 -14.68 26.45
C SER A 62 -9.47 -13.16 26.23
N ALA A 63 -10.41 -12.42 26.84
CA ALA A 63 -10.39 -10.95 26.77
C ALA A 63 -9.07 -10.41 27.37
N ASP A 64 -8.28 -9.66 26.57
CA ASP A 64 -6.92 -9.21 26.95
C ASP A 64 -5.93 -10.32 27.36
N ARG A 65 -6.17 -11.56 26.95
CA ARG A 65 -5.40 -12.72 27.36
C ARG A 65 -5.14 -13.66 26.18
N THR A 66 -4.08 -14.48 26.33
CA THR A 66 -3.80 -15.58 25.42
C THR A 66 -4.01 -16.92 26.13
N TRP A 67 -4.44 -17.94 25.40
CA TRP A 67 -4.53 -19.32 25.93
C TRP A 67 -3.31 -20.19 25.64
N SER A 68 -2.32 -19.65 24.90
CA SER A 68 -1.08 -20.36 24.61
C SER A 68 0.10 -19.42 24.66
N ASP A 69 1.18 -19.88 25.28
CA ASP A 69 2.50 -19.26 25.32
C ASP A 69 3.50 -19.93 24.37
N MET A 70 3.01 -20.83 23.49
CA MET A 70 3.83 -21.58 22.56
C MET A 70 4.09 -20.80 21.27
N GLY A 71 5.36 -20.79 20.83
CA GLY A 71 5.77 -20.10 19.60
C GLY A 71 7.12 -20.57 19.09
N GLY A 72 7.50 -20.12 17.92
CA GLY A 72 8.84 -20.29 17.37
C GLY A 72 9.68 -19.04 17.62
N TYR A 73 10.70 -19.13 18.47
CA TYR A 73 11.53 -18.00 18.86
C TYR A 73 12.97 -18.17 18.41
N VAL A 74 13.56 -17.11 17.87
CA VAL A 74 14.97 -17.07 17.50
C VAL A 74 15.81 -16.94 18.76
N SER A 75 16.71 -17.87 18.97
CA SER A 75 17.62 -17.89 20.11
C SER A 75 19.07 -17.98 19.65
N GLY A 76 20.00 -17.43 20.46
CA GLY A 76 21.44 -17.46 20.18
C GLY A 76 21.89 -16.53 19.06
N PHE A 77 20.99 -15.73 18.47
CA PHE A 77 21.35 -14.70 17.49
C PHE A 77 22.11 -13.55 18.16
N GLN A 78 23.22 -13.17 17.58
CA GLN A 78 24.00 -12.00 17.96
C GLN A 78 24.28 -11.17 16.71
N PHE A 79 23.87 -9.89 16.76
CA PHE A 79 24.09 -8.98 15.66
C PHE A 79 25.52 -8.43 15.69
N ASP A 80 26.21 -8.54 14.56
CA ASP A 80 27.52 -7.92 14.34
C ASP A 80 27.35 -6.69 13.39
N PRO A 81 27.54 -5.46 13.89
CA PRO A 81 27.43 -4.26 13.09
C PRO A 81 28.68 -3.97 12.24
N THR A 82 29.74 -4.78 12.35
CA THR A 82 31.01 -4.54 11.65
C THR A 82 30.83 -4.53 10.13
N GLY A 83 31.49 -3.59 9.47
CA GLY A 83 31.47 -3.47 8.01
C GLY A 83 30.19 -2.84 7.44
N THR A 84 29.37 -2.19 8.26
CA THR A 84 28.23 -1.39 7.81
C THR A 84 28.61 0.09 7.68
N ALA A 85 27.89 0.83 6.83
CA ALA A 85 28.07 2.26 6.67
C ALA A 85 27.44 3.11 7.79
N ILE A 86 26.62 2.48 8.64
CA ILE A 86 25.94 3.13 9.77
C ILE A 86 26.71 2.85 11.06
N PRO A 87 26.81 3.85 11.98
CA PRO A 87 27.50 3.66 13.26
C PRO A 87 26.97 2.46 14.06
N ALA A 88 27.88 1.66 14.61
CA ALA A 88 27.52 0.47 15.38
C ALA A 88 26.58 0.79 16.55
N GLU A 89 26.81 1.88 17.27
CA GLU A 89 25.98 2.34 18.38
C GLU A 89 24.52 2.56 17.97
N GLU A 90 24.31 3.17 16.81
CA GLU A 90 22.98 3.40 16.28
C GLU A 90 22.27 2.09 15.95
N LEU A 91 22.94 1.18 15.21
CA LEU A 91 22.34 -0.11 14.83
C LEU A 91 22.02 -0.99 16.05
N LEU A 92 22.84 -0.92 17.09
CA LEU A 92 22.61 -1.66 18.35
C LEU A 92 21.48 -1.06 19.19
N ALA A 93 21.15 0.23 19.00
CA ALA A 93 20.02 0.90 19.64
C ALA A 93 18.67 0.64 18.94
N LEU A 94 18.69 0.02 17.76
CA LEU A 94 17.49 -0.33 17.01
C LEU A 94 16.96 -1.69 17.40
N ASP A 95 15.66 -1.88 17.11
CA ASP A 95 14.94 -3.13 17.32
C ASP A 95 15.62 -4.31 16.59
N PRO A 96 15.53 -5.53 17.12
CA PRO A 96 15.97 -6.74 16.42
C PRO A 96 15.42 -6.89 14.99
N LEU A 97 14.28 -6.30 14.68
CA LEU A 97 13.74 -6.21 13.31
C LEU A 97 14.77 -5.66 12.32
N PHE A 98 15.41 -4.53 12.65
CA PHE A 98 16.45 -3.90 11.82
C PHE A 98 17.71 -4.76 11.77
N GLN A 99 18.12 -5.28 12.92
CA GLN A 99 19.33 -6.11 13.05
C GLN A 99 19.23 -7.41 12.26
N LEU A 100 18.09 -8.11 12.34
CA LEU A 100 17.82 -9.33 11.58
C LEU A 100 17.78 -9.05 10.07
N THR A 101 17.24 -7.90 9.66
CA THR A 101 17.18 -7.51 8.24
C THR A 101 18.58 -7.25 7.69
N VAL A 102 19.38 -6.39 8.36
CA VAL A 102 20.77 -6.10 7.96
C VAL A 102 21.61 -7.39 7.93
N HIS A 103 21.54 -8.20 8.97
CA HIS A 103 22.27 -9.46 9.08
C HIS A 103 21.88 -10.42 7.95
N GLY A 104 20.57 -10.68 7.78
CA GLY A 104 20.08 -11.63 6.81
C GLY A 104 20.43 -11.24 5.37
N VAL A 105 20.24 -9.96 5.00
CA VAL A 105 20.62 -9.47 3.67
C VAL A 105 22.12 -9.59 3.43
N ARG A 106 22.94 -9.24 4.41
CA ARG A 106 24.41 -9.39 4.33
C ARG A 106 24.83 -10.85 4.15
N GLN A 107 24.27 -11.76 4.92
CA GLN A 107 24.54 -13.20 4.81
C GLN A 107 24.11 -13.77 3.45
N ALA A 108 22.97 -13.35 2.93
CA ALA A 108 22.49 -13.78 1.61
C ALA A 108 23.45 -13.31 0.49
N LEU A 109 23.92 -12.06 0.55
CA LEU A 109 24.88 -11.51 -0.39
C LEU A 109 26.23 -12.23 -0.29
N GLN A 110 26.70 -12.53 0.91
CA GLN A 110 27.92 -13.34 1.12
C GLN A 110 27.77 -14.75 0.54
N SER A 111 26.63 -15.39 0.74
CA SER A 111 26.30 -16.70 0.16
C SER A 111 26.33 -16.67 -1.38
N ALA A 112 25.95 -15.53 -1.99
CA ALA A 112 26.01 -15.32 -3.43
C ALA A 112 27.41 -14.94 -3.96
N GLY A 113 28.43 -14.81 -3.08
CA GLY A 113 29.74 -14.30 -3.45
C GLY A 113 29.75 -12.80 -3.81
N LEU A 114 28.85 -12.03 -3.20
CA LEU A 114 28.67 -10.58 -3.42
C LEU A 114 28.83 -9.79 -2.10
N PRO A 115 29.99 -9.81 -1.44
CA PRO A 115 30.11 -9.28 -0.08
C PRO A 115 30.27 -7.74 0.00
N GLY A 116 30.36 -7.04 -1.12
CA GLY A 116 30.67 -5.61 -1.16
C GLY A 116 29.48 -4.74 -1.56
N PRO A 117 29.63 -3.40 -1.45
CA PRO A 117 28.65 -2.44 -1.93
C PRO A 117 28.34 -2.63 -3.42
N ALA A 118 27.07 -2.60 -3.79
CA ALA A 118 26.62 -2.88 -5.14
C ALA A 118 25.57 -1.87 -5.61
N LYS A 119 25.96 -0.96 -6.51
CA LYS A 119 25.11 0.16 -6.97
C LYS A 119 23.84 -0.28 -7.71
N THR A 120 23.86 -1.46 -8.33
CA THR A 120 22.73 -2.01 -9.10
C THR A 120 21.99 -3.12 -8.36
N THR A 121 22.31 -3.36 -7.08
CA THR A 121 21.61 -4.31 -6.23
C THR A 121 20.49 -3.61 -5.46
N GLY A 122 19.26 -4.11 -5.59
CA GLY A 122 18.09 -3.62 -4.87
C GLY A 122 17.62 -4.58 -3.77
N LEU A 123 16.70 -4.11 -2.93
CA LEU A 123 16.09 -4.87 -1.85
C LEU A 123 14.57 -4.73 -1.85
N VAL A 124 13.85 -5.86 -1.83
CA VAL A 124 12.41 -5.90 -1.53
C VAL A 124 12.19 -6.73 -0.29
N LEU A 125 11.62 -6.11 0.73
CA LEU A 125 11.43 -6.69 2.06
C LEU A 125 9.94 -6.95 2.33
N GLY A 126 9.55 -8.21 2.50
CA GLY A 126 8.29 -8.54 3.17
C GLY A 126 8.40 -8.23 4.66
N ASN A 127 7.56 -7.37 5.19
CA ASN A 127 7.62 -6.97 6.58
C ASN A 127 6.23 -6.96 7.21
N LEU A 128 6.08 -7.58 8.36
CA LEU A 128 4.85 -7.46 9.14
C LEU A 128 4.83 -6.08 9.80
N SER A 129 4.12 -5.15 9.20
CA SER A 129 4.08 -3.75 9.62
C SER A 129 3.23 -3.51 10.87
N PHE A 130 3.25 -4.44 11.83
CA PHE A 130 2.79 -4.23 13.21
C PHE A 130 3.91 -3.62 14.06
N PRO A 131 3.57 -2.98 15.19
CA PRO A 131 4.58 -2.52 16.12
C PRO A 131 5.50 -3.66 16.57
N SER A 132 6.81 -3.43 16.51
CA SER A 132 7.78 -4.26 17.20
C SER A 132 7.78 -3.94 18.70
N ALA A 133 8.43 -4.78 19.51
CA ALA A 133 8.48 -4.56 20.94
C ALA A 133 9.14 -3.23 21.32
N VAL A 134 10.17 -2.80 20.57
CA VAL A 134 10.85 -1.52 20.84
C VAL A 134 10.03 -0.34 20.37
N MET A 135 9.36 -0.44 19.21
CA MET A 135 8.41 0.58 18.77
C MET A 135 7.27 0.78 19.77
N ALA A 136 6.70 -0.32 20.28
CA ALA A 136 5.65 -0.25 21.30
C ALA A 136 6.12 0.45 22.57
N ARG A 137 7.36 0.17 23.03
CA ARG A 137 7.98 0.90 24.17
C ARG A 137 8.23 2.36 23.84
N TYR A 138 8.66 2.68 22.61
CA TYR A 138 8.83 4.07 22.20
C TYR A 138 7.49 4.81 22.26
N ALA A 139 6.44 4.26 21.71
CA ALA A 139 5.09 4.83 21.74
C ALA A 139 4.60 5.04 23.18
N GLN A 140 4.71 4.02 24.03
CA GLN A 140 4.37 4.12 25.45
C GLN A 140 5.15 5.24 26.15
N SER A 141 6.46 5.35 25.91
CA SER A 141 7.29 6.39 26.51
C SER A 141 6.89 7.81 26.08
N VAL A 142 6.36 7.98 24.89
CA VAL A 142 5.81 9.28 24.43
C VAL A 142 4.50 9.58 25.14
N TRP A 143 3.55 8.63 25.16
CA TRP A 143 2.23 8.85 25.76
C TRP A 143 2.27 9.04 27.29
N LEU A 144 3.21 8.37 27.97
CA LEU A 144 3.39 8.47 29.43
C LEU A 144 4.50 9.44 29.85
N ASP A 145 5.07 10.18 28.90
CA ASP A 145 6.19 11.13 29.11
C ASP A 145 7.38 10.53 29.88
N GLN A 146 7.73 9.29 29.55
CA GLN A 146 8.82 8.55 30.22
C GLN A 146 10.17 8.86 29.57
N GLN A 147 11.25 8.75 30.38
CA GLN A 147 12.64 8.88 29.94
C GLN A 147 13.51 7.78 30.59
N PRO A 148 14.58 7.31 29.94
CA PRO A 148 15.00 7.59 28.55
C PRO A 148 14.07 6.93 27.56
N ARG A 149 13.88 7.55 26.40
CA ARG A 149 13.14 6.97 25.26
C ARG A 149 14.05 6.07 24.42
N PRO A 150 13.54 4.96 23.83
CA PRO A 150 14.25 4.24 22.80
C PRO A 150 14.63 5.12 21.61
N HIS A 151 15.52 4.68 20.73
CA HIS A 151 15.93 5.43 19.55
C HIS A 151 14.75 5.74 18.63
N ALA A 152 14.61 6.99 18.17
CA ALA A 152 13.44 7.49 17.44
C ALA A 152 13.17 6.77 16.10
N LYS A 153 14.22 6.26 15.44
CA LYS A 153 14.06 5.47 14.19
C LYS A 153 13.23 4.20 14.38
N ASN A 154 13.07 3.69 15.62
CA ASN A 154 12.20 2.56 15.91
C ASN A 154 10.72 2.83 15.60
N ARG A 155 10.28 4.13 15.55
CA ARG A 155 8.93 4.49 15.11
C ARG A 155 8.64 4.06 13.67
N PHE A 156 9.64 4.03 12.82
CA PHE A 156 9.51 3.81 11.38
C PHE A 156 9.81 2.35 11.00
N ASN A 157 9.21 1.42 11.73
CA ASN A 157 9.48 -0.02 11.59
C ASN A 157 8.89 -0.69 10.33
N SER A 158 8.14 0.05 9.49
CA SER A 158 7.55 -0.50 8.26
C SER A 158 8.50 -0.44 7.08
N GLY A 159 8.86 0.74 6.61
CA GLY A 159 9.70 0.97 5.44
C GLY A 159 11.18 1.13 5.76
N LEU A 160 11.48 1.82 6.86
CA LEU A 160 12.85 2.14 7.24
C LEU A 160 13.79 0.92 7.36
N PRO A 161 13.36 -0.28 7.80
CA PRO A 161 14.25 -1.45 7.81
C PRO A 161 14.85 -1.77 6.43
N ALA A 162 14.09 -1.57 5.34
CA ALA A 162 14.62 -1.76 3.99
C ALA A 162 15.60 -0.65 3.58
N HIS A 163 15.25 0.61 3.82
CA HIS A 163 16.10 1.77 3.49
C HIS A 163 17.40 1.75 4.29
N LEU A 164 17.31 1.54 5.60
CA LEU A 164 18.46 1.49 6.49
C LEU A 164 19.39 0.32 6.13
N THR A 165 18.83 -0.84 5.78
CA THR A 165 19.63 -1.98 5.32
C THR A 165 20.36 -1.66 4.02
N ALA A 166 19.66 -1.04 3.05
CA ALA A 166 20.29 -0.63 1.80
C ALA A 166 21.41 0.38 2.05
N HIS A 167 21.20 1.38 2.92
CA HIS A 167 22.22 2.33 3.33
C HIS A 167 23.39 1.63 4.04
N ALA A 168 23.11 0.79 5.03
CA ALA A 168 24.13 0.08 5.81
C ALA A 168 25.05 -0.79 4.95
N LEU A 169 24.51 -1.41 3.89
CA LEU A 169 25.24 -2.33 3.01
C LEU A 169 25.65 -1.72 1.67
N GLY A 170 25.37 -0.43 1.42
CA GLY A 170 25.72 0.28 0.18
C GLY A 170 24.99 -0.22 -1.06
N LEU A 171 23.70 -0.60 -0.94
CA LEU A 171 22.86 -1.05 -2.05
C LEU A 171 22.25 0.16 -2.77
N GLY A 172 22.55 0.34 -4.05
CA GLY A 172 22.09 1.49 -4.83
C GLY A 172 20.90 1.23 -5.76
N GLY A 173 20.44 -0.01 -5.88
CA GLY A 173 19.33 -0.40 -6.75
C GLY A 173 17.93 -0.08 -6.19
N GLY A 174 17.83 0.68 -5.11
CA GLY A 174 16.59 1.05 -4.44
C GLY A 174 16.07 -0.05 -3.50
N ALA A 175 15.35 0.38 -2.46
CA ALA A 175 14.83 -0.50 -1.43
C ALA A 175 13.43 -0.07 -1.00
N PHE A 176 12.57 -1.02 -0.65
CA PHE A 176 11.26 -0.77 -0.04
C PHE A 176 10.75 -2.03 0.66
N ALA A 177 9.78 -1.83 1.54
CA ALA A 177 9.08 -2.93 2.19
C ALA A 177 7.63 -3.05 1.68
N LEU A 178 7.03 -4.21 1.90
CA LEU A 178 5.61 -4.45 1.61
C LEU A 178 4.98 -5.35 2.68
N ASP A 179 3.66 -5.28 2.82
CA ASP A 179 2.88 -6.20 3.63
C ASP A 179 1.71 -6.78 2.80
N ALA A 180 1.74 -8.07 2.60
CA ALA A 180 0.71 -8.90 2.01
C ALA A 180 0.36 -10.06 2.98
N ALA A 181 0.43 -9.78 4.30
CA ALA A 181 0.28 -10.76 5.36
C ALA A 181 1.21 -11.97 5.16
N CYS A 182 0.69 -13.20 5.29
CA CYS A 182 1.50 -14.42 5.18
C CYS A 182 2.09 -14.65 3.78
N ALA A 183 1.65 -13.94 2.74
CA ALA A 183 2.17 -14.04 1.39
C ALA A 183 3.34 -13.08 1.10
N SER A 184 3.70 -12.19 2.04
CA SER A 184 4.62 -11.06 1.83
C SER A 184 5.95 -11.46 1.20
N SER A 185 6.58 -12.54 1.63
CA SER A 185 7.87 -12.97 1.07
C SER A 185 7.78 -13.39 -0.39
N LEU A 186 6.71 -14.06 -0.81
CA LEU A 186 6.52 -14.43 -2.21
C LEU A 186 6.14 -13.21 -3.07
N TYR A 187 5.39 -12.26 -2.53
CA TYR A 187 5.16 -10.94 -3.16
C TYR A 187 6.48 -10.19 -3.32
N ALA A 188 7.34 -10.15 -2.29
CA ALA A 188 8.66 -9.53 -2.37
C ALA A 188 9.53 -10.17 -3.46
N ILE A 189 9.54 -11.50 -3.58
CA ILE A 189 10.25 -12.23 -4.63
C ILE A 189 9.68 -11.88 -6.01
N LYS A 190 8.34 -11.82 -6.19
CA LYS A 190 7.73 -11.42 -7.46
C LYS A 190 8.16 -10.01 -7.88
N LEU A 191 8.07 -9.04 -6.98
CA LEU A 191 8.46 -7.66 -7.28
C LEU A 191 9.97 -7.51 -7.54
N ALA A 192 10.79 -8.33 -6.91
CA ALA A 192 12.22 -8.41 -7.22
C ALA A 192 12.47 -8.99 -8.62
N CYS A 193 11.77 -10.07 -9.00
CA CYS A 193 11.81 -10.60 -10.38
C CYS A 193 11.41 -9.52 -11.38
N ASP A 194 10.37 -8.74 -11.09
CA ASP A 194 9.89 -7.68 -11.97
C ASP A 194 10.97 -6.63 -12.24
N ARG A 195 11.72 -6.23 -11.22
CA ARG A 195 12.83 -5.27 -11.36
C ARG A 195 14.00 -5.82 -12.16
N LEU A 196 14.24 -7.13 -12.08
CA LEU A 196 15.22 -7.82 -12.93
C LEU A 196 14.73 -7.89 -14.39
N HIS A 197 13.46 -8.18 -14.61
CA HIS A 197 12.84 -8.21 -15.95
C HIS A 197 12.89 -6.83 -16.63
N ASP A 198 12.66 -5.78 -15.88
CA ASP A 198 12.70 -4.38 -16.38
C ASP A 198 14.11 -3.85 -16.56
N ARG A 199 15.15 -4.60 -16.18
CA ARG A 199 16.53 -4.14 -16.18
C ARG A 199 16.78 -2.91 -15.30
N SER A 200 15.89 -2.63 -14.34
CA SER A 200 16.05 -1.56 -13.35
C SER A 200 17.02 -1.93 -12.22
N ALA A 201 17.34 -3.21 -12.11
CA ALA A 201 18.38 -3.76 -11.24
C ALA A 201 19.07 -4.94 -11.94
N ASP A 202 20.33 -5.22 -11.58
CA ASP A 202 21.05 -6.40 -12.08
C ASP A 202 20.97 -7.56 -11.08
N VAL A 203 20.94 -7.24 -9.79
CA VAL A 203 20.79 -8.18 -8.69
C VAL A 203 19.71 -7.66 -7.74
N MET A 204 18.89 -8.56 -7.24
CA MET A 204 17.89 -8.21 -6.22
C MET A 204 18.03 -9.13 -5.00
N VAL A 205 17.95 -8.54 -3.81
CA VAL A 205 17.70 -9.30 -2.60
C VAL A 205 16.21 -9.23 -2.30
N ALA A 206 15.60 -10.38 -2.08
CA ALA A 206 14.20 -10.48 -1.72
C ALA A 206 14.01 -11.44 -0.56
N GLY A 207 13.10 -11.13 0.32
CA GLY A 207 12.80 -11.97 1.44
C GLY A 207 11.85 -11.30 2.41
N ALA A 208 11.83 -11.78 3.64
CA ALA A 208 10.95 -11.19 4.65
C ALA A 208 11.51 -11.37 6.07
N VAL A 209 10.99 -10.53 6.95
CA VAL A 209 11.21 -10.58 8.39
C VAL A 209 9.86 -10.53 9.11
N ASN A 210 9.76 -11.24 10.22
CA ASN A 210 8.69 -11.12 11.21
C ASN A 210 9.29 -10.95 12.59
N GLN A 211 9.09 -9.79 13.19
CA GLN A 211 9.56 -9.38 14.52
C GLN A 211 8.55 -8.45 15.21
N ALA A 212 7.26 -8.75 15.10
CA ALA A 212 6.22 -7.97 15.78
C ALA A 212 6.20 -8.23 17.29
N ASP A 213 5.54 -7.38 18.08
CA ASP A 213 5.32 -7.59 19.52
C ASP A 213 4.57 -8.93 19.74
N ASP A 214 5.27 -9.92 20.30
CA ASP A 214 4.74 -11.27 20.48
C ASP A 214 3.44 -11.31 21.28
N LEU A 215 3.31 -10.48 22.33
CA LEU A 215 2.09 -10.46 23.13
C LEU A 215 0.90 -10.00 22.29
N PHE A 216 1.09 -8.96 21.44
CA PHE A 216 0.07 -8.50 20.50
C PHE A 216 -0.32 -9.61 19.52
N ILE A 217 0.66 -10.35 18.99
CA ILE A 217 0.42 -11.47 18.07
C ILE A 217 -0.38 -12.58 18.74
N HIS A 218 -0.01 -12.99 19.98
CA HIS A 218 -0.71 -14.05 20.69
C HIS A 218 -2.15 -13.66 21.06
N VAL A 219 -2.35 -12.49 21.66
CA VAL A 219 -3.70 -11.99 22.01
C VAL A 219 -4.53 -11.75 20.75
N GLY A 220 -3.95 -11.19 19.69
CA GLY A 220 -4.62 -10.97 18.42
C GLY A 220 -5.11 -12.27 17.78
N PHE A 221 -4.29 -13.31 17.69
CA PHE A 221 -4.73 -14.61 17.17
C PHE A 221 -5.73 -15.31 18.08
N CYS A 222 -5.72 -15.06 19.39
CA CYS A 222 -6.79 -15.48 20.28
C CYS A 222 -8.11 -14.78 19.92
N ALA A 223 -8.09 -13.46 19.76
CA ALA A 223 -9.28 -12.68 19.39
C ALA A 223 -9.85 -13.10 18.02
N LEU A 224 -8.99 -13.58 17.09
CA LEU A 224 -9.41 -14.17 15.81
C LEU A 224 -9.82 -15.66 15.93
N SER A 225 -9.68 -16.29 17.08
CA SER A 225 -9.86 -17.74 17.27
C SER A 225 -8.97 -18.59 16.34
N ALA A 226 -7.81 -18.07 15.99
CA ALA A 226 -6.86 -18.70 15.05
C ALA A 226 -5.63 -19.30 15.73
N LEU A 227 -5.35 -18.97 17.01
CA LEU A 227 -4.24 -19.52 17.77
C LEU A 227 -4.50 -20.98 18.15
N SER A 228 -3.49 -21.85 18.05
CA SER A 228 -3.60 -23.25 18.51
C SER A 228 -3.88 -23.31 20.01
N LYS A 229 -4.89 -24.11 20.37
CA LYS A 229 -5.28 -24.34 21.77
C LYS A 229 -4.33 -25.30 22.47
N THR A 230 -3.74 -26.22 21.72
CA THR A 230 -2.77 -27.20 22.22
C THR A 230 -1.33 -26.72 22.17
N GLY A 231 -1.07 -25.58 21.47
CA GLY A 231 0.28 -25.07 21.23
C GLY A 231 1.12 -25.95 20.28
N GLN A 232 0.47 -26.83 19.52
CA GLN A 232 1.14 -27.71 18.55
C GLN A 232 0.81 -27.26 17.12
N SER A 233 1.85 -27.13 16.30
CA SER A 233 1.66 -26.89 14.87
C SER A 233 1.37 -28.23 14.17
N ARG A 234 0.15 -28.38 13.64
CA ARG A 234 -0.36 -29.63 13.05
C ARG A 234 -0.91 -29.39 11.63
N PRO A 235 -0.07 -29.01 10.65
CA PRO A 235 -0.50 -28.86 9.27
C PRO A 235 -1.12 -30.16 8.74
N PHE A 236 -2.28 -30.05 8.10
CA PHE A 236 -3.01 -31.19 7.51
C PHE A 236 -3.44 -32.29 8.48
N HIS A 237 -3.46 -32.04 9.76
CA HIS A 237 -3.94 -33.00 10.78
C HIS A 237 -5.45 -32.86 10.92
N ARG A 238 -6.13 -34.00 11.21
CA ARG A 238 -7.57 -34.01 11.46
C ARG A 238 -7.97 -33.12 12.63
N ASP A 239 -7.21 -33.20 13.73
CA ASP A 239 -7.42 -32.43 14.94
C ASP A 239 -6.58 -31.15 14.99
N ALA A 240 -6.26 -30.55 13.81
CA ALA A 240 -5.67 -29.23 13.72
C ALA A 240 -6.58 -28.21 14.40
N ASP A 241 -6.03 -27.37 15.30
CA ASP A 241 -6.81 -26.51 16.18
C ASP A 241 -6.39 -25.02 16.13
N GLY A 242 -5.48 -24.69 15.22
CA GLY A 242 -4.99 -23.33 15.02
C GLY A 242 -3.51 -23.28 14.69
N LEU A 243 -3.03 -22.09 14.39
CA LEU A 243 -1.61 -21.84 14.12
C LEU A 243 -0.81 -21.64 15.42
N VAL A 244 0.49 -21.87 15.32
CA VAL A 244 1.49 -21.48 16.33
C VAL A 244 2.35 -20.38 15.72
N PRO A 245 2.39 -19.15 16.26
CA PRO A 245 3.16 -18.06 15.69
C PRO A 245 4.66 -18.29 15.82
N ALA A 246 5.43 -17.73 14.90
CA ALA A 246 6.90 -17.79 14.94
C ALA A 246 7.49 -16.51 14.38
N GLU A 247 8.68 -16.16 14.82
CA GLU A 247 9.48 -15.05 14.34
C GLU A 247 10.65 -15.52 13.48
N GLY A 248 11.29 -14.57 12.80
CA GLY A 248 12.52 -14.82 12.07
C GLY A 248 12.59 -14.11 10.73
N ALA A 249 13.68 -14.36 10.02
CA ALA A 249 13.96 -13.74 8.73
C ALA A 249 14.52 -14.75 7.74
N GLY A 250 14.24 -14.55 6.45
CA GLY A 250 14.84 -15.33 5.38
C GLY A 250 14.97 -14.46 4.11
N PHE A 251 16.07 -14.65 3.38
CA PHE A 251 16.39 -13.89 2.18
C PHE A 251 16.98 -14.77 1.09
N VAL A 252 16.70 -14.40 -0.16
CA VAL A 252 17.33 -14.96 -1.35
C VAL A 252 17.91 -13.83 -2.22
N VAL A 253 19.00 -14.13 -2.90
CA VAL A 253 19.62 -13.25 -3.89
C VAL A 253 19.28 -13.76 -5.28
N LEU A 254 18.76 -12.86 -6.10
CA LEU A 254 18.17 -13.13 -7.41
C LEU A 254 18.96 -12.40 -8.50
N GLU A 255 19.18 -13.10 -9.60
CA GLU A 255 19.79 -12.56 -10.82
C GLU A 255 19.06 -13.19 -12.02
N ARG A 256 18.99 -12.49 -13.16
CA ARG A 256 18.49 -13.11 -14.39
C ARG A 256 19.31 -14.36 -14.69
N LEU A 257 18.66 -15.46 -15.09
CA LEU A 257 19.38 -16.73 -15.29
C LEU A 257 20.51 -16.60 -16.31
N SER A 258 20.29 -15.88 -17.42
CA SER A 258 21.30 -15.61 -18.43
C SER A 258 22.54 -14.92 -17.87
N ASP A 259 22.33 -13.93 -17.02
CA ASP A 259 23.40 -13.14 -16.42
C ASP A 259 24.15 -13.94 -15.36
N ALA A 260 23.42 -14.70 -14.52
CA ALA A 260 24.02 -15.58 -13.52
C ALA A 260 24.94 -16.62 -14.15
N LEU A 261 24.53 -17.23 -15.29
CA LEU A 261 25.34 -18.18 -16.03
C LEU A 261 26.57 -17.50 -16.67
N ALA A 262 26.40 -16.31 -17.26
CA ALA A 262 27.48 -15.54 -17.84
C ALA A 262 28.50 -15.10 -16.78
N ASN A 263 28.03 -14.79 -15.56
CA ASN A 263 28.87 -14.42 -14.43
C ASN A 263 29.48 -15.62 -13.66
N GLY A 264 29.21 -16.86 -14.10
CA GLY A 264 29.71 -18.08 -13.46
C GLY A 264 29.18 -18.29 -12.03
N ARG A 265 27.95 -17.83 -11.74
CA ARG A 265 27.33 -17.96 -10.40
C ARG A 265 26.93 -19.38 -10.11
N LYS A 266 27.06 -19.81 -8.85
CA LYS A 266 26.38 -21.01 -8.35
C LYS A 266 24.88 -20.73 -8.34
N VAL A 267 24.10 -21.51 -9.09
CA VAL A 267 22.62 -21.42 -9.11
C VAL A 267 22.08 -22.49 -8.16
N LEU A 268 21.36 -22.02 -7.14
CA LEU A 268 20.72 -22.88 -6.12
C LEU A 268 19.37 -23.43 -6.61
N GLY A 269 18.69 -22.68 -7.46
CA GLY A 269 17.43 -23.01 -8.09
C GLY A 269 17.02 -21.93 -9.08
N VAL A 270 16.04 -22.22 -9.93
CA VAL A 270 15.53 -21.31 -10.96
C VAL A 270 14.05 -21.08 -10.76
N ILE A 271 13.66 -19.83 -10.53
CA ILE A 271 12.25 -19.42 -10.46
C ILE A 271 11.72 -19.36 -11.88
N ARG A 272 10.60 -20.06 -12.13
CA ARG A 272 9.96 -20.16 -13.44
C ARG A 272 8.68 -19.36 -13.55
N GLY A 273 8.04 -19.03 -12.44
CA GLY A 273 6.82 -18.24 -12.40
C GLY A 273 6.38 -17.93 -10.98
N VAL A 274 5.72 -16.78 -10.79
CA VAL A 274 5.12 -16.38 -9.52
C VAL A 274 3.74 -15.78 -9.79
N GLY A 275 2.68 -16.53 -9.47
CA GLY A 275 1.31 -16.06 -9.59
C GLY A 275 0.82 -15.38 -8.33
N LEU A 276 0.23 -14.21 -8.47
CA LEU A 276 -0.38 -13.43 -7.40
C LEU A 276 -1.85 -13.22 -7.69
N SER A 277 -2.69 -13.23 -6.65
CA SER A 277 -4.12 -12.90 -6.76
C SER A 277 -4.68 -12.41 -5.43
N ASN A 278 -5.94 -11.97 -5.45
CA ASN A 278 -6.69 -11.69 -4.23
C ASN A 278 -8.06 -12.39 -4.28
N ASP A 279 -8.64 -12.67 -3.11
CA ASP A 279 -9.97 -13.30 -3.00
C ASP A 279 -11.13 -12.37 -3.41
N GLY A 280 -10.86 -11.06 -3.50
CA GLY A 280 -11.87 -10.06 -3.82
C GLY A 280 -12.93 -9.95 -2.75
N ARG A 281 -14.21 -9.98 -3.17
CA ARG A 281 -15.33 -9.88 -2.26
C ARG A 281 -15.41 -11.06 -1.28
N GLY A 282 -15.16 -12.28 -1.72
CA GLY A 282 -15.14 -13.49 -0.91
C GLY A 282 -16.26 -13.60 0.12
N ARG A 283 -16.03 -14.39 1.17
CA ARG A 283 -16.89 -14.52 2.34
C ARG A 283 -16.53 -13.57 3.49
N GLY A 284 -15.58 -12.69 3.27
CA GLY A 284 -15.05 -11.75 4.25
C GLY A 284 -13.53 -11.73 4.24
N LEU A 285 -12.94 -10.79 4.99
CA LEU A 285 -11.49 -10.55 4.95
C LEU A 285 -10.62 -11.66 5.58
N LEU A 286 -11.21 -12.52 6.41
CA LEU A 286 -10.50 -13.58 7.12
C LEU A 286 -10.75 -14.98 6.55
N ALA A 287 -11.79 -15.16 5.76
CA ALA A 287 -12.16 -16.46 5.22
C ALA A 287 -11.41 -16.74 3.89
N PRO A 288 -10.66 -17.85 3.77
CA PRO A 288 -9.94 -18.17 2.56
C PRO A 288 -10.90 -18.53 1.41
N SER A 289 -10.50 -18.22 0.16
CA SER A 289 -11.25 -18.51 -1.05
C SER A 289 -10.52 -19.53 -1.94
N GLU A 290 -11.20 -20.64 -2.27
CA GLU A 290 -10.67 -21.62 -3.22
C GLU A 290 -10.37 -20.97 -4.59
N GLU A 291 -11.25 -20.09 -5.06
CA GLU A 291 -11.11 -19.38 -6.34
C GLU A 291 -9.88 -18.47 -6.37
N GLY A 292 -9.61 -17.73 -5.29
CA GLY A 292 -8.43 -16.85 -5.19
C GLY A 292 -7.14 -17.68 -5.23
N GLN A 293 -7.07 -18.74 -4.42
CA GLN A 293 -5.91 -19.64 -4.41
C GLN A 293 -5.69 -20.30 -5.77
N GLU A 294 -6.76 -20.80 -6.40
CA GLU A 294 -6.71 -21.41 -7.72
C GLU A 294 -6.17 -20.45 -8.79
N ARG A 295 -6.59 -19.16 -8.77
CA ARG A 295 -6.04 -18.15 -9.70
C ARG A 295 -4.54 -17.97 -9.53
N ALA A 296 -4.03 -17.85 -8.29
CA ALA A 296 -2.60 -17.70 -8.05
C ALA A 296 -1.80 -18.91 -8.56
N LEU A 297 -2.30 -20.13 -8.31
CA LEU A 297 -1.66 -21.34 -8.83
C LEU A 297 -1.62 -21.33 -10.37
N ARG A 298 -2.77 -21.14 -11.03
CA ARG A 298 -2.87 -21.19 -12.51
C ARG A 298 -1.98 -20.13 -13.18
N LEU A 299 -1.93 -18.91 -12.64
CA LEU A 299 -1.04 -17.86 -13.14
C LEU A 299 0.44 -18.27 -13.05
N ALA A 300 0.86 -18.90 -11.95
CA ALA A 300 2.23 -19.36 -11.81
C ALA A 300 2.59 -20.45 -12.84
N TYR A 301 1.69 -21.43 -13.06
CA TYR A 301 1.89 -22.46 -14.07
C TYR A 301 1.90 -21.89 -15.49
N GLU A 302 1.01 -20.96 -15.80
CA GLU A 302 0.97 -20.29 -17.11
C GLU A 302 2.29 -19.56 -17.38
N GLN A 303 2.78 -18.76 -16.42
CA GLN A 303 4.06 -18.05 -16.53
C GLN A 303 5.25 -19.02 -16.70
N ALA A 304 5.23 -20.12 -15.94
CA ALA A 304 6.29 -21.13 -16.01
C ALA A 304 6.31 -21.93 -17.32
N GLY A 305 5.19 -21.95 -18.05
CA GLY A 305 4.99 -22.85 -19.19
C GLY A 305 5.02 -24.33 -18.78
N LEU A 306 4.61 -24.62 -17.53
CA LEU A 306 4.60 -25.97 -16.95
C LEU A 306 3.16 -26.41 -16.66
N GLN A 307 2.98 -27.73 -16.56
CA GLN A 307 1.72 -28.33 -16.11
C GLN A 307 1.82 -28.77 -14.65
N PRO A 308 0.72 -28.88 -13.91
CA PRO A 308 0.73 -29.43 -12.55
C PRO A 308 1.40 -30.82 -12.45
N ALA A 309 1.28 -31.64 -13.47
CA ALA A 309 1.92 -32.96 -13.55
C ALA A 309 3.47 -32.91 -13.58
N ASP A 310 4.05 -31.78 -13.92
CA ASP A 310 5.51 -31.57 -13.92
C ASP A 310 6.08 -31.37 -12.52
N ILE A 311 5.23 -31.11 -11.52
CA ILE A 311 5.63 -30.80 -10.15
C ILE A 311 5.76 -32.09 -9.32
N SER A 312 6.87 -32.21 -8.64
CA SER A 312 7.23 -33.39 -7.86
C SER A 312 7.28 -33.17 -6.34
N LEU A 313 7.05 -31.94 -5.87
CA LEU A 313 6.91 -31.58 -4.45
C LEU A 313 6.13 -30.27 -4.33
N LEU A 314 5.22 -30.18 -3.34
CA LEU A 314 4.56 -28.94 -2.94
C LEU A 314 4.89 -28.60 -1.49
N GLU A 315 5.40 -27.40 -1.28
CA GLU A 315 5.49 -26.73 0.02
C GLU A 315 4.25 -25.88 0.21
N CYS A 316 3.35 -26.34 1.04
CA CYS A 316 2.01 -25.77 1.21
C CYS A 316 1.99 -24.65 2.24
N HIS A 317 0.99 -23.79 2.13
CA HIS A 317 0.74 -22.78 3.16
C HIS A 317 0.37 -23.43 4.48
N ALA A 318 -0.51 -24.39 4.50
CA ALA A 318 -1.01 -25.21 5.63
C ALA A 318 -0.51 -24.76 7.02
N THR A 319 -1.38 -24.04 7.73
CA THR A 319 -1.04 -23.42 9.03
C THR A 319 -1.48 -24.26 10.24
N GLY A 320 -2.17 -25.37 10.00
CA GLY A 320 -2.83 -26.14 11.05
C GLY A 320 -4.19 -25.55 11.46
N THR A 321 -4.80 -24.73 10.60
CA THR A 321 -6.17 -24.25 10.82
C THR A 321 -7.16 -25.13 10.07
N PRO A 322 -8.23 -25.63 10.70
CA PRO A 322 -9.13 -26.61 10.07
C PRO A 322 -9.71 -26.13 8.72
N VAL A 323 -10.18 -24.89 8.68
CA VAL A 323 -10.77 -24.30 7.47
C VAL A 323 -9.72 -24.00 6.41
N GLY A 324 -8.58 -23.43 6.82
CA GLY A 324 -7.50 -23.03 5.92
C GLY A 324 -6.91 -24.23 5.19
N ASP A 325 -6.49 -25.24 5.94
CA ASP A 325 -5.86 -26.43 5.36
C ASP A 325 -6.80 -27.20 4.43
N ALA A 326 -8.08 -27.34 4.81
CA ALA A 326 -9.09 -27.98 3.95
C ALA A 326 -9.37 -27.19 2.66
N THR A 327 -9.39 -25.84 2.74
CA THR A 327 -9.58 -24.97 1.57
C THR A 327 -8.39 -25.09 0.60
N GLU A 328 -7.17 -25.09 1.13
CA GLU A 328 -5.96 -25.28 0.32
C GLU A 328 -5.94 -26.64 -0.39
N LEU A 329 -6.28 -27.72 0.31
CA LEU A 329 -6.37 -29.06 -0.29
C LEU A 329 -7.39 -29.09 -1.45
N ARG A 330 -8.56 -28.45 -1.29
CA ARG A 330 -9.60 -28.42 -2.34
C ARG A 330 -9.20 -27.56 -3.53
N SER A 331 -8.63 -26.38 -3.31
CA SER A 331 -8.18 -25.49 -4.39
C SER A 331 -7.05 -26.13 -5.20
N MET A 332 -6.05 -26.73 -4.51
CA MET A 332 -4.97 -27.47 -5.18
C MET A 332 -5.51 -28.69 -5.94
N ALA A 333 -6.44 -29.46 -5.37
CA ALA A 333 -7.00 -30.64 -6.04
C ALA A 333 -7.68 -30.31 -7.36
N ARG A 334 -8.30 -29.14 -7.51
CA ARG A 334 -8.86 -28.68 -8.79
C ARG A 334 -7.78 -28.39 -9.82
N VAL A 335 -6.68 -27.78 -9.41
CA VAL A 335 -5.55 -27.45 -10.29
C VAL A 335 -4.79 -28.72 -10.72
N PHE A 336 -4.62 -29.66 -9.77
CA PHE A 336 -3.92 -30.93 -9.99
C PHE A 336 -4.83 -32.06 -10.42
N ALA A 337 -6.03 -31.76 -10.95
CA ALA A 337 -6.94 -32.77 -11.45
C ALA A 337 -6.25 -33.64 -12.52
N GLY A 338 -6.31 -34.97 -12.34
CA GLY A 338 -5.62 -35.92 -13.21
C GLY A 338 -4.19 -36.29 -12.81
N CYS A 339 -3.59 -35.59 -11.81
CA CYS A 339 -2.35 -36.02 -11.19
C CYS A 339 -2.58 -37.13 -10.17
N ALA A 340 -1.51 -37.80 -9.72
CA ALA A 340 -1.56 -38.82 -8.68
C ALA A 340 -0.28 -38.84 -7.85
N ASN A 341 -0.41 -39.14 -6.56
CA ASN A 341 0.71 -39.32 -5.64
C ASN A 341 1.67 -38.12 -5.50
N VAL A 342 1.17 -36.91 -5.65
CA VAL A 342 1.98 -35.67 -5.52
C VAL A 342 2.32 -35.47 -4.04
N PRO A 343 3.61 -35.47 -3.67
CA PRO A 343 4.04 -35.24 -2.29
C PRO A 343 3.75 -33.79 -1.87
N ILE A 344 3.16 -33.61 -0.70
CA ILE A 344 2.92 -32.30 -0.09
C ILE A 344 3.49 -32.24 1.31
N GLY A 345 3.87 -31.06 1.77
CA GLY A 345 4.35 -30.82 3.14
C GLY A 345 4.28 -29.38 3.55
N SER A 346 4.60 -29.08 4.81
CA SER A 346 4.68 -27.72 5.35
C SER A 346 5.77 -27.63 6.42
N LEU A 347 6.70 -26.71 6.23
CA LEU A 347 7.76 -26.38 7.19
C LEU A 347 7.20 -25.89 8.54
N LYS A 348 5.97 -25.38 8.54
CA LYS A 348 5.33 -24.88 9.75
C LYS A 348 5.18 -25.96 10.83
N SER A 349 5.18 -27.24 10.47
CA SER A 349 5.22 -28.35 11.43
C SER A 349 6.48 -28.34 12.31
N ASN A 350 7.60 -27.81 11.80
CA ASN A 350 8.88 -27.72 12.51
C ASN A 350 9.05 -26.41 13.30
N LEU A 351 8.61 -25.28 12.73
CA LEU A 351 8.97 -23.94 13.21
C LEU A 351 7.78 -23.14 13.76
N GLY A 352 6.55 -23.54 13.46
CA GLY A 352 5.40 -22.66 13.57
C GLY A 352 5.26 -21.75 12.35
N HIS A 353 4.35 -20.79 12.43
CA HIS A 353 3.99 -19.88 11.32
C HIS A 353 4.76 -18.58 11.39
N LEU A 354 5.75 -18.42 10.52
CA LEU A 354 6.64 -17.26 10.42
C LEU A 354 5.95 -16.02 9.84
N ILE A 355 4.65 -16.04 9.61
CA ILE A 355 3.82 -15.00 9.01
C ILE A 355 4.44 -14.51 7.69
N THR A 356 5.00 -13.30 7.64
CA THR A 356 5.60 -12.72 6.41
C THR A 356 6.75 -13.53 5.84
N ALA A 357 7.57 -14.16 6.70
CA ALA A 357 8.74 -14.93 6.28
C ALA A 357 8.43 -16.39 5.93
N ALA A 358 7.17 -16.85 6.05
CA ALA A 358 6.82 -18.26 5.88
C ALA A 358 7.12 -18.79 4.45
N GLY A 359 6.83 -18.02 3.42
CA GLY A 359 7.04 -18.44 2.03
C GLY A 359 8.52 -18.59 1.68
N VAL A 360 9.37 -17.64 2.08
CA VAL A 360 10.82 -17.70 1.81
C VAL A 360 11.49 -18.79 2.63
N ALA A 361 11.06 -19.03 3.88
CA ALA A 361 11.57 -20.14 4.68
C ALA A 361 11.23 -21.50 4.03
N GLY A 362 10.00 -21.65 3.50
CA GLY A 362 9.61 -22.81 2.71
C GLY A 362 10.44 -22.98 1.44
N LEU A 363 10.73 -21.87 0.75
CA LEU A 363 11.61 -21.88 -0.43
C LEU A 363 13.03 -22.35 -0.06
N ILE A 364 13.63 -21.83 1.02
CA ILE A 364 14.97 -22.26 1.49
C ILE A 364 15.00 -23.75 1.80
N LYS A 365 13.96 -24.30 2.47
CA LYS A 365 13.82 -25.74 2.67
C LYS A 365 13.78 -26.52 1.36
N VAL A 366 13.03 -26.03 0.38
CA VAL A 366 12.89 -26.67 -0.95
C VAL A 366 14.21 -26.64 -1.73
N LEU A 367 14.95 -25.52 -1.69
CA LEU A 367 16.29 -25.41 -2.31
C LEU A 367 17.27 -26.44 -1.72
N ALA A 368 17.28 -26.57 -0.38
CA ALA A 368 18.11 -27.60 0.29
C ALA A 368 17.65 -29.03 -0.10
N ALA A 369 16.35 -29.26 -0.22
CA ALA A 369 15.81 -30.56 -0.65
C ALA A 369 16.25 -30.91 -2.08
N MET A 370 16.29 -29.92 -2.99
CA MET A 370 16.80 -30.07 -4.37
C MET A 370 18.30 -30.38 -4.41
N GLU A 371 19.10 -29.61 -3.65
CA GLU A 371 20.55 -29.78 -3.56
C GLU A 371 20.93 -31.18 -3.05
N HIS A 372 20.24 -31.64 -1.99
CA HIS A 372 20.51 -32.94 -1.38
C HIS A 372 19.78 -34.12 -2.03
N GLY A 373 18.93 -33.90 -3.01
CA GLY A 373 18.13 -34.93 -3.67
C GLY A 373 17.21 -35.71 -2.73
N LYS A 374 16.63 -35.03 -1.73
CA LYS A 374 15.76 -35.64 -0.71
C LYS A 374 14.50 -34.82 -0.49
N LYS A 375 13.35 -35.48 -0.39
CA LYS A 375 12.09 -34.89 0.03
C LYS A 375 11.90 -35.09 1.53
N PRO A 376 11.82 -34.02 2.33
CA PRO A 376 11.78 -34.15 3.81
C PRO A 376 10.37 -34.47 4.30
N PRO A 377 10.23 -35.04 5.52
CA PRO A 377 8.94 -35.32 6.14
C PRO A 377 8.26 -34.04 6.64
N THR A 378 6.95 -34.16 6.87
CA THR A 378 6.16 -33.20 7.65
C THR A 378 5.84 -33.81 9.01
N LEU A 379 5.94 -33.03 10.10
CA LEU A 379 5.68 -33.52 11.44
C LEU A 379 4.19 -33.46 11.79
N ASN A 380 3.80 -34.19 12.83
CA ASN A 380 2.47 -34.17 13.44
C ASN A 380 1.33 -34.49 12.46
N ILE A 381 1.53 -35.46 11.56
CA ILE A 381 0.57 -35.89 10.51
C ILE A 381 0.10 -37.32 10.69
N ASP A 382 0.10 -37.85 11.90
CA ASP A 382 -0.32 -39.20 12.23
C ASP A 382 -1.78 -39.48 11.87
N GLN A 383 -2.67 -38.48 11.98
CA GLN A 383 -4.06 -38.52 11.56
C GLN A 383 -4.36 -37.44 10.50
N PRO A 384 -4.25 -37.76 9.21
CA PRO A 384 -4.47 -36.79 8.14
C PRO A 384 -5.89 -36.19 8.13
N ASN A 385 -5.98 -34.93 7.66
CA ASN A 385 -7.24 -34.22 7.46
C ASN A 385 -8.13 -34.97 6.44
N ASP A 386 -9.41 -35.10 6.74
CA ASP A 386 -10.35 -35.82 5.88
C ASP A 386 -10.45 -35.23 4.46
N ALA A 387 -10.20 -33.91 4.28
CA ALA A 387 -10.15 -33.27 2.97
C ALA A 387 -9.01 -33.78 2.06
N LEU A 388 -8.05 -34.52 2.58
CA LEU A 388 -6.99 -35.16 1.79
C LEU A 388 -7.50 -36.39 1.03
N ALA A 389 -8.56 -37.05 1.54
CA ALA A 389 -9.12 -38.24 0.93
C ALA A 389 -9.64 -37.97 -0.49
N GLY A 390 -9.28 -38.81 -1.44
CA GLY A 390 -9.70 -38.67 -2.86
C GLY A 390 -8.97 -37.55 -3.63
N THR A 391 -8.00 -36.85 -3.02
CA THR A 391 -7.14 -35.89 -3.71
C THR A 391 -5.93 -36.58 -4.35
N PRO A 392 -5.24 -35.95 -5.31
CA PRO A 392 -4.02 -36.50 -5.89
C PRO A 392 -2.80 -36.39 -4.96
N PHE A 393 -2.96 -35.93 -3.72
CA PHE A 393 -1.85 -35.64 -2.81
C PHE A 393 -1.58 -36.72 -1.80
N ARG A 394 -0.33 -36.77 -1.32
CA ARG A 394 0.10 -37.57 -0.19
C ARG A 394 1.04 -36.82 0.73
N LEU A 395 0.93 -37.06 2.00
CA LEU A 395 1.83 -36.51 3.02
C LEU A 395 3.09 -37.38 3.17
N LEU A 396 4.24 -36.72 3.32
CA LEU A 396 5.51 -37.41 3.59
C LEU A 396 5.69 -37.57 5.11
N ARG A 397 5.71 -38.81 5.58
CA ARG A 397 5.98 -39.15 6.99
C ARG A 397 7.46 -39.40 7.27
N GLU A 398 8.19 -39.77 6.22
CA GLU A 398 9.62 -40.07 6.26
C GLU A 398 10.33 -39.37 5.10
N THR A 399 11.64 -39.25 5.23
CA THR A 399 12.49 -38.72 4.15
C THR A 399 12.51 -39.68 2.98
N GLU A 400 12.21 -39.18 1.78
CA GLU A 400 12.28 -39.96 0.52
C GLU A 400 13.37 -39.41 -0.40
N ALA A 401 13.99 -40.27 -1.20
CA ALA A 401 14.86 -39.84 -2.29
C ALA A 401 14.05 -39.03 -3.32
N TRP A 402 14.61 -37.93 -3.79
CA TRP A 402 13.99 -37.15 -4.85
C TRP A 402 14.44 -37.70 -6.20
N THR A 403 13.72 -38.68 -6.71
CA THR A 403 13.93 -39.27 -8.03
C THR A 403 13.13 -38.51 -9.07
N GLY A 404 13.66 -38.42 -10.32
CA GLY A 404 13.04 -37.68 -11.42
C GLY A 404 13.24 -36.17 -11.35
N PRO A 405 12.49 -35.39 -12.14
CA PRO A 405 12.63 -33.93 -12.22
C PRO A 405 12.45 -33.23 -10.88
N LYS A 406 13.39 -32.35 -10.52
CA LYS A 406 13.36 -31.59 -9.28
C LYS A 406 12.64 -30.27 -9.52
N ARG A 407 11.30 -30.29 -9.46
CA ARG A 407 10.40 -29.14 -9.60
C ARG A 407 9.46 -29.07 -8.42
N ALA A 408 9.32 -27.87 -7.86
CA ALA A 408 8.45 -27.66 -6.71
C ALA A 408 7.60 -26.40 -6.85
N GLY A 409 6.42 -26.45 -6.21
CA GLY A 409 5.58 -25.29 -5.98
C GLY A 409 5.59 -24.90 -4.50
N ILE A 410 5.59 -23.61 -4.24
CA ILE A 410 5.52 -23.03 -2.89
C ILE A 410 4.32 -22.11 -2.80
N SER A 411 3.41 -22.35 -1.87
CA SER A 411 2.19 -21.56 -1.64
C SER A 411 2.29 -20.73 -0.38
N ALA A 412 1.77 -19.51 -0.45
CA ALA A 412 1.56 -18.67 0.71
C ALA A 412 0.25 -17.89 0.56
N PHE A 413 -0.65 -18.01 1.55
CA PHE A 413 -1.99 -17.40 1.55
C PHE A 413 -2.17 -16.58 2.81
N GLY A 414 -2.47 -15.28 2.66
CA GLY A 414 -2.56 -14.33 3.75
C GLY A 414 -3.99 -13.90 4.06
N PHE A 415 -4.24 -13.53 5.32
CA PHE A 415 -5.47 -12.83 5.69
C PHE A 415 -5.67 -11.59 4.83
N GLY A 416 -6.91 -11.25 4.51
CA GLY A 416 -7.26 -10.22 3.53
C GLY A 416 -7.38 -10.77 2.11
N GLY A 417 -7.10 -12.07 1.91
CA GLY A 417 -7.24 -12.74 0.63
C GLY A 417 -6.02 -12.66 -0.29
N ASN A 418 -4.85 -12.35 0.23
CA ASN A 418 -3.61 -12.32 -0.56
C ASN A 418 -3.12 -13.74 -0.83
N ASN A 419 -3.05 -14.11 -2.11
CA ASN A 419 -2.59 -15.44 -2.54
C ASN A 419 -1.34 -15.31 -3.38
N ALA A 420 -0.38 -16.20 -3.14
CA ALA A 420 0.83 -16.34 -3.92
C ALA A 420 1.21 -17.81 -4.13
N HIS A 421 1.66 -18.13 -5.33
CA HIS A 421 2.25 -19.42 -5.66
C HIS A 421 3.51 -19.21 -6.52
N LEU A 422 4.61 -19.83 -6.12
CA LEU A 422 5.90 -19.74 -6.79
C LEU A 422 6.32 -21.11 -7.29
N ILE A 423 6.83 -21.20 -8.52
CA ILE A 423 7.40 -22.41 -9.10
C ILE A 423 8.90 -22.26 -9.20
N VAL A 424 9.62 -23.24 -8.63
CA VAL A 424 11.07 -23.33 -8.66
C VAL A 424 11.50 -24.70 -9.17
N GLU A 425 12.59 -24.76 -9.95
CA GLU A 425 13.19 -26.00 -10.42
C GLU A 425 14.72 -25.99 -10.23
N ALA A 426 15.34 -27.18 -10.24
CA ALA A 426 16.79 -27.29 -10.34
C ALA A 426 17.28 -26.82 -11.71
N LEU A 427 18.51 -26.28 -11.76
CA LEU A 427 19.06 -25.76 -13.02
C LEU A 427 19.05 -26.77 -14.17
N GLU A 428 19.30 -28.05 -13.86
CA GLU A 428 19.32 -29.14 -14.85
C GLU A 428 17.97 -29.32 -15.54
N GLU A 429 16.87 -29.00 -14.87
CA GLU A 429 15.51 -29.12 -15.37
C GLU A 429 15.11 -27.95 -16.29
N THR A 430 15.86 -26.83 -16.23
CA THR A 430 15.53 -25.63 -17.01
C THR A 430 15.90 -25.86 -18.47
N PRO A 431 14.95 -25.72 -19.42
CA PRO A 431 15.22 -25.89 -20.84
C PRO A 431 16.34 -24.97 -21.35
N VAL A 432 17.20 -25.45 -22.22
CA VAL A 432 18.33 -24.67 -22.79
C VAL A 432 17.84 -23.37 -23.43
N ALA A 433 16.69 -23.42 -24.14
CA ALA A 433 16.09 -22.23 -24.74
C ALA A 433 15.70 -21.16 -23.71
N ALA A 434 15.26 -21.58 -22.51
CA ALA A 434 14.93 -20.67 -21.44
C ALA A 434 16.18 -20.06 -20.76
N ARG A 435 17.34 -20.70 -20.88
CA ARG A 435 18.61 -20.18 -20.34
C ARG A 435 19.17 -19.01 -21.16
N SER A 436 18.72 -18.86 -22.41
CA SER A 436 19.10 -17.80 -23.34
C SER A 436 17.91 -16.91 -23.70
N PHE A 437 17.07 -16.61 -22.71
CA PHE A 437 15.86 -15.84 -22.91
C PHE A 437 16.17 -14.43 -23.41
N VAL A 438 15.50 -14.01 -24.49
CA VAL A 438 15.54 -12.63 -24.99
C VAL A 438 14.25 -11.95 -24.57
N THR A 439 14.37 -10.94 -23.74
CA THR A 439 13.22 -10.16 -23.28
C THR A 439 12.50 -9.54 -24.49
N PRO A 440 11.20 -9.78 -24.67
CA PRO A 440 10.42 -9.05 -25.67
C PRO A 440 10.54 -7.54 -25.42
N HIS A 441 10.58 -6.75 -26.48
CA HIS A 441 10.64 -5.29 -26.39
C HIS A 441 9.47 -4.83 -25.50
N GLN A 442 9.77 -4.12 -24.41
CA GLN A 442 8.72 -3.56 -23.55
C GLN A 442 7.85 -2.61 -24.36
N GLN A 443 6.55 -2.80 -24.32
CA GLN A 443 5.61 -1.81 -24.84
C GLN A 443 5.80 -0.50 -24.07
N THR A 444 6.04 0.58 -24.80
CA THR A 444 6.19 1.94 -24.25
C THR A 444 4.82 2.60 -23.99
N ASP A 445 3.85 1.81 -23.55
CA ASP A 445 2.51 2.30 -23.32
C ASP A 445 2.51 3.47 -22.30
N GLU A 446 1.94 4.59 -22.71
CA GLU A 446 1.70 5.70 -21.80
C GLU A 446 0.66 5.30 -20.76
N ILE A 447 0.95 5.59 -19.50
CA ILE A 447 0.03 5.32 -18.38
C ILE A 447 -0.70 6.58 -17.99
N ALA A 448 -2.02 6.53 -18.05
CA ALA A 448 -2.92 7.64 -17.73
C ALA A 448 -3.41 7.54 -16.28
N ILE A 449 -3.51 8.70 -15.62
CA ILE A 449 -4.26 8.90 -14.39
C ILE A 449 -5.69 9.27 -14.82
N VAL A 450 -6.65 8.42 -14.47
CA VAL A 450 -8.06 8.56 -14.91
C VAL A 450 -9.04 8.81 -13.77
N GLY A 451 -8.60 8.66 -12.52
CA GLY A 451 -9.42 8.95 -11.34
C GLY A 451 -8.55 9.49 -10.21
N ILE A 452 -9.10 10.41 -9.44
CA ILE A 452 -8.47 11.02 -8.26
C ILE A 452 -9.50 11.06 -7.14
N GLY A 453 -9.13 10.56 -5.96
CA GLY A 453 -9.86 10.75 -4.71
C GLY A 453 -8.91 11.30 -3.67
N ALA A 454 -9.35 12.25 -2.86
CA ALA A 454 -8.48 12.93 -1.92
C ALA A 454 -9.18 13.30 -0.61
N ARG A 455 -8.48 13.12 0.48
CA ARG A 455 -8.80 13.58 1.83
C ARG A 455 -7.55 14.25 2.37
N VAL A 456 -7.45 15.57 2.28
CA VAL A 456 -6.23 16.31 2.61
C VAL A 456 -6.57 17.45 3.56
N GLY A 457 -5.85 17.57 4.67
CA GLY A 457 -6.16 18.53 5.71
C GLY A 457 -7.64 18.43 6.12
N ARG A 458 -8.39 19.52 6.09
CA ARG A 458 -9.85 19.55 6.36
C ARG A 458 -10.72 19.11 5.18
N GLY A 459 -10.17 19.07 3.94
CA GLY A 459 -10.90 18.71 2.73
C GLY A 459 -11.38 17.25 2.72
N ASN A 460 -12.61 17.01 2.27
CA ASN A 460 -13.24 15.69 2.25
C ASN A 460 -13.48 15.14 0.83
N SER A 461 -12.92 15.77 -0.18
CA SER A 461 -13.06 15.36 -1.57
C SER A 461 -11.88 15.85 -2.43
N ALA A 462 -11.71 15.26 -3.61
CA ALA A 462 -10.79 15.75 -4.63
C ALA A 462 -11.17 17.17 -5.09
N ALA A 463 -12.46 17.53 -5.07
CA ALA A 463 -12.92 18.88 -5.38
C ALA A 463 -12.47 19.89 -4.31
N ASP A 464 -12.56 19.53 -3.01
CA ASP A 464 -12.03 20.38 -1.94
C ASP A 464 -10.52 20.56 -2.09
N PHE A 465 -9.79 19.46 -2.35
CA PHE A 465 -8.34 19.51 -2.56
C PHE A 465 -7.98 20.40 -3.77
N THR A 466 -8.72 20.30 -4.87
CA THR A 466 -8.53 21.14 -6.05
C THR A 466 -8.74 22.62 -5.74
N ARG A 467 -9.82 22.96 -5.03
CA ARG A 467 -10.10 24.33 -4.62
C ARG A 467 -8.98 24.88 -3.73
N ASP A 468 -8.60 24.12 -2.71
CA ASP A 468 -7.60 24.56 -1.72
C ASP A 468 -6.21 24.69 -2.38
N LEU A 469 -5.84 23.76 -3.30
CA LEU A 469 -4.61 23.81 -4.08
C LEU A 469 -4.47 25.09 -4.89
N PHE A 470 -5.54 25.50 -5.56
CA PHE A 470 -5.50 26.65 -6.46
C PHE A 470 -5.87 27.97 -5.79
N SER A 471 -6.48 27.96 -4.61
CA SER A 471 -6.70 29.18 -3.84
C SER A 471 -5.45 29.61 -3.04
N GLY A 472 -4.48 28.72 -2.86
CA GLY A 472 -3.29 28.94 -2.04
C GLY A 472 -3.58 29.05 -0.54
N GLN A 473 -4.75 28.60 -0.09
CA GLN A 473 -5.13 28.61 1.33
C GLN A 473 -4.34 27.57 2.11
N ASN A 474 -3.99 27.91 3.37
CA ASN A 474 -3.43 26.94 4.29
C ASN A 474 -4.58 26.14 4.93
N THR A 475 -4.57 24.83 4.74
CA THR A 475 -5.56 23.88 5.26
C THR A 475 -4.92 22.74 6.08
N ALA A 476 -3.65 22.90 6.50
CA ALA A 476 -2.93 21.96 7.33
C ALA A 476 -3.54 21.93 8.74
N GLU A 477 -4.48 21.03 8.97
CA GLU A 477 -5.15 20.82 10.25
C GLU A 477 -5.18 19.33 10.58
N ALA A 478 -5.06 19.01 11.90
CA ALA A 478 -5.24 17.66 12.40
C ALA A 478 -6.70 17.22 12.26
N ARG A 479 -6.91 16.03 11.71
CA ARG A 479 -8.25 15.43 11.67
C ARG A 479 -8.62 14.86 13.02
N GLN A 480 -9.67 15.38 13.62
CA GLN A 480 -10.21 14.83 14.87
C GLN A 480 -11.02 13.56 14.63
N THR A 481 -11.65 13.45 13.46
CA THR A 481 -12.49 12.32 13.08
C THR A 481 -12.40 12.07 11.57
N VAL A 482 -12.62 10.82 11.16
CA VAL A 482 -12.80 10.44 9.76
C VAL A 482 -14.26 10.07 9.55
N ALA A 483 -14.98 10.88 8.78
CA ALA A 483 -16.34 10.59 8.40
C ALA A 483 -16.37 9.51 7.30
N VAL A 484 -17.21 8.50 7.48
CA VAL A 484 -17.38 7.39 6.53
C VAL A 484 -18.84 7.36 6.06
N ALA A 485 -19.05 7.48 4.75
CA ALA A 485 -20.38 7.36 4.17
C ALA A 485 -20.82 5.90 4.15
N LEU A 486 -21.85 5.56 4.94
CA LEU A 486 -22.30 4.17 5.11
C LEU A 486 -23.04 3.62 3.90
N ASP A 487 -23.57 4.50 3.03
CA ASP A 487 -24.32 4.07 1.84
C ASP A 487 -23.42 3.30 0.86
N GLY A 488 -23.86 2.12 0.46
CA GLY A 488 -23.10 1.23 -0.40
C GLY A 488 -21.87 0.56 0.24
N LEU A 489 -21.61 0.76 1.54
CA LEU A 489 -20.55 0.03 2.25
C LEU A 489 -20.95 -1.40 2.59
N ARG A 490 -19.98 -2.32 2.42
CA ARG A 490 -20.14 -3.73 2.76
C ARG A 490 -19.84 -4.07 4.21
N PHE A 491 -19.08 -3.22 4.87
CA PHE A 491 -18.57 -3.49 6.21
C PHE A 491 -19.57 -2.99 7.25
N PRO A 492 -19.85 -3.78 8.30
CA PRO A 492 -20.68 -3.32 9.40
C PRO A 492 -20.10 -2.05 10.05
N PRO A 493 -20.94 -1.08 10.46
CA PRO A 493 -20.46 0.14 11.12
C PRO A 493 -19.57 -0.15 12.33
N ASN A 494 -19.89 -1.17 13.12
CA ASN A 494 -19.09 -1.58 14.28
C ASN A 494 -17.66 -2.02 13.92
N ASP A 495 -17.46 -2.70 12.77
CA ASP A 495 -16.14 -3.09 12.30
C ASP A 495 -15.34 -1.86 11.87
N LEU A 496 -16.00 -0.87 11.26
CA LEU A 496 -15.35 0.37 10.83
C LEU A 496 -14.95 1.25 12.03
N GLN A 497 -15.77 1.29 13.08
CA GLN A 497 -15.46 2.01 14.32
C GLN A 497 -14.23 1.45 15.04
N GLN A 498 -13.94 0.15 14.89
CA GLN A 498 -12.75 -0.49 15.46
C GLN A 498 -11.55 -0.49 14.51
N SER A 499 -11.71 0.08 13.32
CA SER A 499 -10.62 0.20 12.36
C SER A 499 -9.82 1.49 12.58
N LEU A 500 -8.51 1.41 12.37
CA LEU A 500 -7.65 2.60 12.34
C LEU A 500 -8.16 3.59 11.27
N SER A 501 -8.08 4.87 11.58
CA SER A 501 -8.54 5.94 10.69
C SER A 501 -7.83 5.94 9.32
N GLN A 502 -6.58 5.45 9.24
CA GLN A 502 -5.89 5.22 7.97
C GLN A 502 -6.69 4.29 7.04
N GLN A 503 -7.26 3.19 7.57
CA GLN A 503 -8.02 2.24 6.76
C GLN A 503 -9.30 2.85 6.19
N THR A 504 -10.03 3.60 7.00
CA THR A 504 -11.31 4.19 6.60
C THR A 504 -11.11 5.39 5.67
N MET A 505 -10.09 6.21 5.92
CA MET A 505 -9.80 7.39 5.12
C MET A 505 -9.37 7.04 3.69
N VAL A 506 -8.49 6.03 3.51
CA VAL A 506 -8.08 5.59 2.18
C VAL A 506 -9.20 4.84 1.45
N LEU A 507 -10.08 4.15 2.17
CA LEU A 507 -11.28 3.52 1.60
C LEU A 507 -12.23 4.56 0.99
N GLU A 508 -12.50 5.66 1.70
CA GLU A 508 -13.34 6.75 1.19
C GLU A 508 -12.72 7.45 -0.02
N ALA A 509 -11.40 7.69 0.00
CA ALA A 509 -10.69 8.23 -1.15
C ALA A 509 -10.73 7.26 -2.36
N ALA A 510 -10.63 5.95 -2.12
CA ALA A 510 -10.71 4.94 -3.18
C ALA A 510 -12.11 4.85 -3.80
N ARG A 511 -13.17 4.95 -3.00
CA ARG A 511 -14.56 4.99 -3.49
C ARG A 511 -14.80 6.20 -4.39
N GLU A 512 -14.28 7.36 -4.00
CA GLU A 512 -14.35 8.58 -4.79
C GLU A 512 -13.59 8.43 -6.11
N ALA A 513 -12.32 8.00 -6.06
CA ALA A 513 -11.48 7.84 -7.25
C ALA A 513 -12.07 6.86 -8.27
N ALA A 514 -12.70 5.78 -7.81
CA ALA A 514 -13.25 4.72 -8.67
C ALA A 514 -14.66 5.04 -9.21
N ASN A 515 -15.26 6.14 -8.78
CA ASN A 515 -16.64 6.47 -9.16
C ASN A 515 -16.77 6.67 -10.68
N GLY A 516 -17.62 5.87 -11.32
CA GLY A 516 -17.89 5.94 -12.76
C GLY A 516 -16.80 5.31 -13.66
N ILE A 517 -15.74 4.71 -13.07
CA ILE A 517 -14.65 4.08 -13.83
C ILE A 517 -14.87 2.57 -13.91
N SER A 518 -14.75 1.99 -15.10
CA SER A 518 -14.80 0.54 -15.29
C SER A 518 -13.47 -0.11 -14.89
N LEU A 519 -13.52 -1.05 -13.97
CA LEU A 519 -12.36 -1.75 -13.41
C LEU A 519 -12.49 -3.27 -13.64
N PRO A 520 -11.65 -3.88 -14.49
CA PRO A 520 -11.66 -5.33 -14.71
C PRO A 520 -11.32 -6.11 -13.43
N ARG A 521 -12.23 -6.95 -12.94
CA ARG A 521 -12.19 -7.59 -11.62
C ARG A 521 -10.85 -8.28 -11.32
N GLU A 522 -10.37 -9.16 -12.19
CA GLU A 522 -9.18 -9.99 -11.95
C GLU A 522 -7.87 -9.32 -12.35
N ARG A 523 -7.97 -8.25 -13.14
CA ARG A 523 -6.83 -7.54 -13.72
C ARG A 523 -6.67 -6.11 -13.21
N THR A 524 -7.30 -5.81 -12.05
CA THR A 524 -7.14 -4.55 -11.33
C THR A 524 -6.46 -4.82 -10.00
N ALA A 525 -5.29 -4.23 -9.80
CA ALA A 525 -4.55 -4.29 -8.52
C ALA A 525 -4.90 -3.12 -7.60
N VAL A 526 -4.68 -3.32 -6.29
CA VAL A 526 -4.78 -2.25 -5.28
C VAL A 526 -3.48 -2.19 -4.48
N LEU A 527 -2.77 -1.08 -4.58
CA LEU A 527 -1.54 -0.81 -3.85
C LEU A 527 -1.73 0.41 -2.97
N VAL A 528 -1.42 0.29 -1.67
CA VAL A 528 -1.57 1.41 -0.73
C VAL A 528 -0.24 1.70 -0.06
N GLY A 529 0.31 2.89 -0.32
CA GLY A 529 1.49 3.43 0.37
C GLY A 529 1.12 3.84 1.79
N MET A 530 1.75 3.23 2.81
CA MET A 530 1.52 3.58 4.21
C MET A 530 2.61 3.04 5.13
N GLY A 531 2.69 3.60 6.34
CA GLY A 531 3.47 3.08 7.45
C GLY A 531 2.60 2.48 8.55
N CYS A 532 3.23 1.85 9.53
CA CYS A 532 2.56 1.39 10.75
C CYS A 532 1.99 2.58 11.53
N ASP A 533 0.74 2.50 11.91
CA ASP A 533 0.12 3.46 12.83
C ASP A 533 0.53 3.13 14.27
N ALA A 534 1.07 4.11 14.98
CA ALA A 534 1.49 3.93 16.37
C ALA A 534 0.32 3.61 17.31
N GLU A 535 -0.90 3.98 16.94
CA GLU A 535 -2.13 3.69 17.71
C GLU A 535 -2.29 2.19 18.01
N VAL A 536 -1.76 1.29 17.15
CA VAL A 536 -1.75 -0.15 17.42
C VAL A 536 -0.99 -0.51 18.71
N SER A 537 0.05 0.26 19.05
CA SER A 537 0.84 0.07 20.27
C SER A 537 0.04 0.34 21.56
N ARG A 538 -1.13 0.98 21.48
CA ARG A 538 -2.03 1.20 22.63
C ARG A 538 -2.47 -0.13 23.26
N TYR A 539 -2.62 -1.19 22.48
CA TYR A 539 -2.93 -2.52 23.01
C TYR A 539 -1.79 -3.05 23.87
N GLY A 540 -0.55 -2.96 23.40
CA GLY A 540 0.62 -3.33 24.17
C GLY A 540 0.73 -2.53 25.49
N THR A 541 0.46 -1.22 25.42
CA THR A 541 0.42 -0.32 26.57
C THR A 541 -0.71 -0.74 27.53
N ARG A 542 -1.93 -0.98 27.02
CA ARG A 542 -3.09 -1.43 27.81
C ARG A 542 -2.74 -2.65 28.70
N TRP A 543 -2.08 -3.62 28.13
CA TRP A 543 -1.70 -4.84 28.89
C TRP A 543 -0.57 -4.59 29.90
N ARG A 544 0.40 -3.73 29.54
CA ARG A 544 1.59 -3.44 30.35
C ARG A 544 1.39 -2.37 31.42
N LEU A 545 0.21 -1.70 31.47
CA LEU A 545 -0.13 -0.74 32.53
C LEU A 545 -0.03 -1.34 33.94
N ALA A 546 -0.15 -2.66 34.09
CA ALA A 546 0.04 -3.33 35.37
C ALA A 546 1.46 -3.14 35.95
N ASN A 547 2.46 -2.79 35.12
CA ASN A 547 3.80 -2.45 35.57
C ASN A 547 3.89 -1.05 36.19
N GLU A 548 2.94 -0.14 35.83
CA GLU A 548 2.93 1.25 36.31
C GLU A 548 2.15 1.40 37.62
N ASN A 549 1.06 0.64 37.76
CA ASN A 549 0.23 0.66 38.99
C ASN A 549 -0.53 -0.66 39.15
N SER A 550 -0.55 -1.19 40.38
CA SER A 550 -1.19 -2.45 40.72
C SER A 550 -2.63 -2.30 41.26
N ASP A 551 -3.15 -1.08 41.45
CA ASP A 551 -4.53 -0.86 41.91
C ASP A 551 -5.53 -1.37 40.86
N PRO A 552 -6.36 -2.37 41.15
CA PRO A 552 -7.29 -2.94 40.19
C PRO A 552 -8.33 -1.95 39.64
N THR A 553 -8.77 -0.99 40.47
CA THR A 553 -9.78 0.03 40.05
C THR A 553 -9.17 1.00 39.07
N TRP A 554 -7.97 1.49 39.39
CA TRP A 554 -7.20 2.35 38.51
C TRP A 554 -6.86 1.64 37.19
N LEU A 555 -6.38 0.40 37.26
CA LEU A 555 -6.01 -0.39 36.09
C LEU A 555 -7.21 -0.59 35.12
N ALA A 556 -8.39 -0.91 35.65
CA ALA A 556 -9.57 -1.08 34.82
C ALA A 556 -9.93 0.21 34.07
N ALA A 557 -10.00 1.33 34.79
CA ALA A 557 -10.32 2.64 34.20
C ALA A 557 -9.24 3.10 33.20
N ALA A 558 -7.95 2.95 33.54
CA ALA A 558 -6.84 3.36 32.69
C ALA A 558 -6.76 2.52 31.41
N ARG A 559 -6.96 1.20 31.49
CA ARG A 559 -6.99 0.31 30.32
C ARG A 559 -8.06 0.72 29.31
N ASP A 560 -9.29 0.93 29.79
CA ASP A 560 -10.42 1.32 28.94
C ASP A 560 -10.28 2.76 28.42
N GLY A 561 -9.57 3.62 29.13
CA GLY A 561 -9.23 4.97 28.71
C GLY A 561 -8.16 5.01 27.60
N ILE A 562 -7.29 4.00 27.49
CA ILE A 562 -6.25 3.95 26.43
C ILE A 562 -6.82 3.38 25.14
N VAL A 563 -7.42 2.20 25.19
CA VAL A 563 -8.05 1.51 24.05
C VAL A 563 -9.00 0.43 24.58
N PRO A 564 -10.14 0.17 23.94
CA PRO A 564 -11.03 -0.93 24.31
C PRO A 564 -10.33 -2.31 24.22
N VAL A 565 -10.98 -3.33 24.81
CA VAL A 565 -10.53 -4.73 24.68
C VAL A 565 -10.41 -5.13 23.21
N LEU A 566 -9.30 -5.79 22.86
CA LEU A 566 -9.04 -6.23 21.50
C LEU A 566 -10.02 -7.34 21.10
N GLN A 567 -10.87 -7.05 20.13
CA GLN A 567 -11.82 -7.99 19.53
C GLN A 567 -11.36 -8.36 18.11
N SER A 568 -12.01 -9.34 17.49
CA SER A 568 -11.73 -9.79 16.11
C SER A 568 -11.78 -8.63 15.10
N SER A 569 -12.78 -7.77 15.17
CA SER A 569 -12.89 -6.57 14.33
C SER A 569 -11.75 -5.58 14.57
N GLY A 570 -11.32 -5.40 15.82
CA GLY A 570 -10.17 -4.58 16.18
C GLY A 570 -8.87 -5.14 15.61
N VAL A 571 -8.66 -6.47 15.64
CA VAL A 571 -7.49 -7.06 14.98
C VAL A 571 -7.49 -6.77 13.47
N VAL A 572 -8.60 -7.03 12.79
CA VAL A 572 -8.75 -6.70 11.35
C VAL A 572 -8.58 -5.20 11.11
N GLY A 573 -9.11 -4.38 12.00
CA GLY A 573 -8.99 -2.92 11.97
C GLY A 573 -7.58 -2.39 12.18
N THR A 574 -6.64 -3.20 12.71
CA THR A 574 -5.24 -2.83 12.92
C THR A 574 -4.27 -3.50 11.94
N MET A 575 -4.70 -4.52 11.19
CA MET A 575 -3.82 -5.24 10.26
C MET A 575 -3.36 -4.34 9.10
N PRO A 576 -2.04 -4.23 8.86
CA PRO A 576 -1.48 -3.24 7.93
C PRO A 576 -1.74 -3.57 6.45
N ASN A 577 -1.97 -4.82 6.07
CA ASN A 577 -2.35 -5.21 4.70
C ASN A 577 -3.85 -4.96 4.39
N ILE A 578 -4.69 -4.86 5.41
CA ILE A 578 -6.15 -4.77 5.27
C ILE A 578 -6.62 -3.50 4.53
N PRO A 579 -6.00 -2.32 4.62
CA PRO A 579 -6.41 -1.16 3.81
C PRO A 579 -6.56 -1.47 2.32
N ALA A 580 -5.57 -2.11 1.70
CA ALA A 580 -5.62 -2.53 0.30
C ALA A 580 -6.69 -3.61 0.06
N ASN A 581 -6.76 -4.61 0.95
CA ASN A 581 -7.70 -5.73 0.82
C ASN A 581 -9.15 -5.33 1.08
N ARG A 582 -9.37 -4.32 1.95
CA ARG A 582 -10.70 -3.74 2.19
C ARG A 582 -11.23 -3.03 0.94
N ILE A 583 -10.37 -2.33 0.21
CA ILE A 583 -10.70 -1.72 -1.08
C ILE A 583 -11.05 -2.80 -2.10
N ASN A 584 -10.21 -3.86 -2.22
CA ASN A 584 -10.52 -5.01 -3.10
C ASN A 584 -11.88 -5.63 -2.77
N SER A 585 -12.14 -5.88 -1.50
CA SER A 585 -13.40 -6.45 -1.05
C SER A 585 -14.59 -5.51 -1.34
N GLN A 586 -14.45 -4.21 -1.12
CA GLN A 586 -15.49 -3.20 -1.38
C GLN A 586 -15.84 -3.11 -2.86
N LEU A 587 -14.84 -3.06 -3.73
CA LEU A 587 -15.01 -2.88 -5.17
C LEU A 587 -15.08 -4.19 -5.95
N ASP A 588 -15.01 -5.34 -5.26
CA ASP A 588 -14.95 -6.69 -5.84
C ASP A 588 -13.82 -6.89 -6.86
N LEU A 589 -12.62 -6.47 -6.47
CA LEU A 589 -11.41 -6.63 -7.26
C LEU A 589 -10.63 -7.85 -6.79
N ALA A 590 -10.07 -8.61 -7.71
CA ALA A 590 -9.40 -9.89 -7.44
C ALA A 590 -7.94 -9.95 -7.95
N GLY A 591 -7.42 -8.85 -8.47
CA GLY A 591 -5.99 -8.66 -8.72
C GLY A 591 -5.20 -8.49 -7.43
N PRO A 592 -3.86 -8.48 -7.50
CA PRO A 592 -3.00 -8.36 -6.32
C PRO A 592 -3.34 -7.12 -5.47
N ALA A 593 -3.35 -7.29 -4.13
CA ALA A 593 -3.59 -6.19 -3.20
C ALA A 593 -2.60 -6.26 -2.05
N PHE A 594 -1.88 -5.17 -1.78
CA PHE A 594 -0.90 -5.11 -0.71
C PHE A 594 -0.55 -3.67 -0.34
N THR A 595 0.07 -3.50 0.82
CA THR A 595 0.60 -2.21 1.21
C THR A 595 2.09 -2.11 0.88
N VAL A 596 2.54 -0.89 0.59
CA VAL A 596 3.93 -0.55 0.27
C VAL A 596 4.44 0.45 1.28
N SER A 597 5.60 0.18 1.86
CA SER A 597 6.23 1.05 2.85
C SER A 597 7.64 1.43 2.39
N ALA A 598 7.83 2.70 2.12
CA ALA A 598 9.08 3.32 1.68
C ALA A 598 9.16 4.76 2.22
N GLU A 599 8.70 4.95 3.46
CA GLU A 599 8.60 6.24 4.13
C GLU A 599 7.88 7.26 3.24
N GLU A 600 8.41 8.46 3.02
CA GLU A 600 7.77 9.49 2.18
C GLU A 600 7.62 9.09 0.71
N ALA A 601 8.37 8.07 0.25
CA ALA A 601 8.27 7.52 -1.10
C ALA A 601 7.22 6.42 -1.24
N SER A 602 6.47 6.04 -0.19
CA SER A 602 5.54 4.89 -0.21
C SER A 602 4.55 4.97 -1.37
N GLY A 603 3.88 6.12 -1.55
CA GLY A 603 2.93 6.34 -2.63
C GLY A 603 3.57 6.34 -4.02
N LEU A 604 4.77 6.93 -4.19
CA LEU A 604 5.51 6.93 -5.46
C LEU A 604 5.99 5.52 -5.83
N THR A 605 6.45 4.75 -4.85
CA THR A 605 6.85 3.36 -5.06
C THR A 605 5.68 2.51 -5.52
N ALA A 606 4.52 2.64 -4.88
CA ALA A 606 3.27 2.00 -5.29
C ALA A 606 2.86 2.40 -6.73
N LEU A 607 2.99 3.70 -7.08
CA LEU A 607 2.73 4.22 -8.43
C LEU A 607 3.63 3.56 -9.48
N HIS A 608 4.92 3.46 -9.21
CA HIS A 608 5.89 2.87 -10.14
C HIS A 608 5.66 1.36 -10.33
N ILE A 609 5.35 0.62 -9.25
CA ILE A 609 5.00 -0.82 -9.32
C ILE A 609 3.76 -1.01 -10.20
N ALA A 610 2.71 -0.23 -9.98
CA ALA A 610 1.48 -0.31 -10.74
C ALA A 610 1.70 0.05 -12.22
N ALA A 611 2.42 1.15 -12.50
CA ALA A 611 2.71 1.60 -13.87
C ALA A 611 3.53 0.55 -14.65
N ARG A 612 4.49 -0.10 -13.99
CA ARG A 612 5.24 -1.20 -14.56
C ARG A 612 4.34 -2.38 -14.94
N ALA A 613 3.49 -2.83 -14.02
CA ALA A 613 2.61 -3.97 -14.25
C ALA A 613 1.58 -3.70 -15.38
N LEU A 614 1.11 -2.46 -15.52
CA LEU A 614 0.26 -2.02 -16.64
C LEU A 614 1.01 -2.06 -17.97
N ARG A 615 2.27 -1.56 -18.03
CA ARG A 615 3.11 -1.60 -19.24
C ARG A 615 3.45 -3.04 -19.65
N ALA A 616 3.70 -3.91 -18.67
CA ALA A 616 3.95 -5.33 -18.92
C ALA A 616 2.70 -6.11 -19.32
N GLY A 617 1.51 -5.49 -19.34
CA GLY A 617 0.25 -6.18 -19.62
C GLY A 617 -0.18 -7.18 -18.55
N GLU A 618 0.42 -7.14 -17.36
CA GLU A 618 0.02 -7.97 -16.21
C GLU A 618 -1.30 -7.50 -15.62
N LEU A 619 -1.58 -6.20 -15.70
CA LEU A 619 -2.80 -5.54 -15.24
C LEU A 619 -3.44 -4.72 -16.37
N ASP A 620 -4.73 -4.41 -16.21
CA ASP A 620 -5.47 -3.50 -17.09
C ASP A 620 -5.86 -2.21 -16.38
N ALA A 621 -5.94 -2.23 -15.05
CA ALA A 621 -6.12 -1.06 -14.21
C ALA A 621 -5.40 -1.22 -12.87
N ALA A 622 -5.13 -0.13 -12.18
CA ALA A 622 -4.60 -0.16 -10.81
C ALA A 622 -5.16 1.01 -9.99
N LEU A 623 -5.53 0.71 -8.74
CA LEU A 623 -5.75 1.71 -7.71
C LEU A 623 -4.45 1.88 -6.94
N VAL A 624 -3.91 3.08 -6.95
CA VAL A 624 -2.72 3.44 -6.19
C VAL A 624 -3.12 4.45 -5.13
N GLY A 625 -3.13 4.01 -3.88
CA GLY A 625 -3.42 4.86 -2.73
C GLY A 625 -2.17 5.20 -1.94
N ALA A 626 -2.24 6.26 -1.13
CA ALA A 626 -1.33 6.48 -0.04
C ALA A 626 -2.06 7.20 1.10
N VAL A 627 -1.71 6.85 2.34
CA VAL A 627 -2.36 7.41 3.53
C VAL A 627 -1.36 7.55 4.68
N ASP A 628 -1.47 8.67 5.40
CA ASP A 628 -0.74 8.91 6.63
C ASP A 628 -1.50 9.89 7.53
N LEU A 629 -1.47 9.64 8.84
CA LEU A 629 -1.99 10.53 9.89
C LEU A 629 -0.80 11.10 10.66
N SER A 630 -0.12 12.08 10.07
CA SER A 630 1.16 12.59 10.56
C SER A 630 1.04 13.49 11.81
N HIS A 631 -0.19 13.87 12.22
CA HIS A 631 -0.43 14.56 13.49
C HIS A 631 -0.40 13.63 14.72
N GLU A 632 -0.16 12.34 14.53
CA GLU A 632 -0.07 11.37 15.61
C GLU A 632 1.14 11.72 16.53
N PRO A 633 0.94 11.80 17.87
CA PRO A 633 1.96 12.31 18.80
C PRO A 633 3.30 11.55 18.78
N VAL A 634 3.26 10.23 18.59
CA VAL A 634 4.48 9.39 18.57
C VAL A 634 5.27 9.66 17.29
N HIS A 635 4.57 9.90 16.17
CA HIS A 635 5.18 10.29 14.89
C HIS A 635 5.88 11.65 15.02
N LEU A 636 5.18 12.64 15.58
CA LEU A 636 5.74 13.98 15.79
C LEU A 636 6.96 13.95 16.71
N ALA A 637 6.89 13.21 17.82
CA ALA A 637 8.01 13.07 18.74
C ALA A 637 9.23 12.42 18.07
N ALA A 638 9.01 11.43 17.21
CA ALA A 638 10.09 10.78 16.46
C ALA A 638 10.74 11.73 15.45
N LEU A 639 9.94 12.44 14.65
CA LEU A 639 10.46 13.42 13.70
C LEU A 639 11.23 14.54 14.39
N ALA A 640 10.71 15.08 15.50
CA ALA A 640 11.39 16.09 16.28
C ALA A 640 12.74 15.60 16.83
N ALA A 641 12.81 14.37 17.34
CA ALA A 641 14.06 13.75 17.82
C ALA A 641 15.07 13.52 16.68
N LEU A 642 14.60 13.36 15.44
CA LEU A 642 15.43 13.27 14.24
C LEU A 642 15.74 14.62 13.57
N GLY A 643 15.37 15.75 14.22
CA GLY A 643 15.62 17.10 13.72
C GLY A 643 14.73 17.50 12.52
N ARG A 644 13.61 16.81 12.30
CA ARG A 644 12.66 17.07 11.22
C ARG A 644 11.42 17.79 11.76
N ASN A 645 11.39 19.12 11.65
CA ASN A 645 10.33 19.98 12.21
C ASN A 645 9.45 20.59 11.10
N THR A 646 8.91 19.78 10.21
CA THR A 646 7.98 20.24 9.18
C THR A 646 6.55 20.16 9.73
N PRO A 647 5.65 21.12 9.43
CA PRO A 647 4.25 21.02 9.80
C PRO A 647 3.64 19.70 9.31
N PRO A 648 2.96 18.93 10.16
CA PRO A 648 2.36 17.65 9.77
C PRO A 648 1.09 17.84 8.94
N ALA A 649 0.68 16.79 8.22
CA ALA A 649 -0.62 16.69 7.54
C ALA A 649 -1.22 15.30 7.70
N ASP A 650 -2.53 15.24 7.82
CA ASP A 650 -3.30 14.02 7.67
C ASP A 650 -3.83 13.97 6.24
N ALA A 651 -3.44 12.97 5.48
CA ALA A 651 -3.83 12.84 4.08
C ALA A 651 -4.07 11.40 3.65
N ALA A 652 -5.05 11.21 2.78
CA ALA A 652 -5.24 10.03 1.95
C ALA A 652 -5.49 10.47 0.51
N VAL A 653 -4.73 9.93 -0.42
CA VAL A 653 -4.86 10.17 -1.85
C VAL A 653 -4.94 8.84 -2.58
N VAL A 654 -5.86 8.70 -3.53
CA VAL A 654 -5.97 7.52 -4.38
C VAL A 654 -6.07 7.96 -5.84
N LEU A 655 -5.27 7.32 -6.68
CA LEU A 655 -5.25 7.51 -8.12
C LEU A 655 -5.67 6.21 -8.81
N ILE A 656 -6.43 6.33 -9.91
CA ILE A 656 -6.72 5.21 -10.80
C ILE A 656 -5.82 5.33 -12.02
N LEU A 657 -5.13 4.25 -12.33
CA LEU A 657 -4.22 4.16 -13.47
C LEU A 657 -4.76 3.17 -14.51
N LYS A 658 -4.66 3.53 -15.78
CA LYS A 658 -4.87 2.66 -16.96
C LYS A 658 -3.81 2.95 -18.03
N ARG A 659 -3.61 2.04 -18.97
CA ARG A 659 -2.94 2.40 -20.22
C ARG A 659 -3.75 3.48 -20.92
N LEU A 660 -3.09 4.47 -21.53
CA LEU A 660 -3.77 5.59 -22.19
C LEU A 660 -4.74 5.12 -23.30
N ALA A 661 -4.35 4.08 -24.03
CA ALA A 661 -5.20 3.48 -25.07
C ALA A 661 -6.50 2.89 -24.49
N ASP A 662 -6.42 2.22 -23.33
CA ASP A 662 -7.57 1.67 -22.64
C ASP A 662 -8.47 2.77 -22.06
N ALA A 663 -7.88 3.80 -21.46
CA ALA A 663 -8.60 4.96 -20.94
C ALA A 663 -9.41 5.67 -22.04
N ARG A 664 -8.80 5.87 -23.21
CA ARG A 664 -9.49 6.46 -24.39
C ARG A 664 -10.63 5.59 -24.90
N ARG A 665 -10.38 4.28 -25.01
CA ARG A 665 -11.42 3.31 -25.43
C ARG A 665 -12.62 3.33 -24.49
N ASP A 666 -12.36 3.41 -23.17
CA ASP A 666 -13.38 3.37 -22.14
C ASP A 666 -14.07 4.73 -21.93
N GLY A 667 -13.55 5.80 -22.54
CA GLY A 667 -14.10 7.16 -22.44
C GLY A 667 -13.77 7.84 -21.10
N ASP A 668 -12.73 7.38 -20.40
CA ASP A 668 -12.33 7.94 -19.12
C ASP A 668 -11.76 9.35 -19.26
N THR A 669 -11.97 10.19 -18.25
CA THR A 669 -11.26 11.47 -18.14
C THR A 669 -9.76 11.20 -17.87
N VAL A 670 -8.88 11.79 -18.67
CA VAL A 670 -7.43 11.72 -18.45
C VAL A 670 -6.95 13.00 -17.77
N PHE A 671 -6.51 12.90 -16.53
CA PHE A 671 -5.94 14.04 -15.79
C PHE A 671 -4.50 14.35 -16.23
N ALA A 672 -3.69 13.33 -16.38
CA ALA A 672 -2.30 13.40 -16.84
C ALA A 672 -1.83 12.03 -17.31
N THR A 673 -0.69 11.98 -17.99
CA THR A 673 0.05 10.72 -18.26
C THR A 673 1.39 10.72 -17.54
N LEU A 674 1.87 9.52 -17.14
CA LEU A 674 3.23 9.37 -16.63
C LEU A 674 4.22 9.53 -17.77
N ASP A 675 5.20 10.44 -17.57
CA ASP A 675 6.20 10.80 -18.57
C ASP A 675 7.54 10.09 -18.30
N ALA A 676 8.06 9.41 -19.30
CA ALA A 676 9.38 8.77 -19.25
C ALA A 676 10.50 9.65 -19.86
N SER A 677 10.20 10.86 -20.33
CA SER A 677 11.19 11.74 -20.94
C SER A 677 12.17 12.29 -19.90
N THR A 678 13.35 12.69 -20.35
CA THR A 678 14.42 13.25 -19.52
C THR A 678 14.59 14.77 -19.69
N GLY A 679 13.68 15.44 -20.42
CA GLY A 679 13.71 16.89 -20.63
C GLY A 679 13.47 17.70 -19.34
N GLU A 680 13.58 19.02 -19.41
CA GLU A 680 13.29 19.90 -18.29
C GLU A 680 11.78 19.95 -18.01
N ALA A 681 11.39 19.87 -16.74
CA ALA A 681 10.00 20.03 -16.32
C ALA A 681 9.65 21.51 -16.16
N THR A 682 8.48 21.90 -16.66
CA THR A 682 8.00 23.28 -16.57
C THR A 682 7.27 23.61 -15.27
N LEU A 683 6.98 22.58 -14.45
CA LEU A 683 6.52 22.70 -13.07
C LEU A 683 7.27 21.66 -12.22
N GLN A 684 7.88 22.10 -11.14
CA GLN A 684 8.52 21.22 -10.16
C GLN A 684 7.76 21.31 -8.83
N LEU A 685 7.36 20.17 -8.28
CA LEU A 685 6.64 20.04 -7.02
C LEU A 685 7.39 19.11 -6.06
N GLY A 686 7.32 19.39 -4.77
CA GLY A 686 7.85 18.56 -3.71
C GLY A 686 8.94 19.22 -2.88
N ASP A 687 9.39 18.52 -1.84
CA ASP A 687 10.33 19.01 -0.83
C ASP A 687 11.79 18.60 -1.09
N ALA A 688 12.08 17.93 -2.21
CA ALA A 688 13.42 17.64 -2.65
C ALA A 688 13.80 18.55 -3.83
N GLY A 689 14.81 19.41 -3.65
CA GLY A 689 15.25 20.36 -4.66
C GLY A 689 14.57 21.73 -4.55
N ASN A 690 14.38 22.41 -5.71
CA ASN A 690 13.85 23.77 -5.78
C ASN A 690 12.38 23.83 -6.20
N GLY A 691 11.64 22.72 -6.06
CA GLY A 691 10.23 22.64 -6.41
C GLY A 691 9.32 23.44 -5.46
N LEU A 692 8.08 23.69 -5.89
CA LEU A 692 7.05 24.20 -5.01
C LEU A 692 6.71 23.12 -3.97
N ASP A 693 7.09 23.37 -2.72
CA ASP A 693 6.75 22.51 -1.59
C ASP A 693 5.34 22.85 -1.08
N LEU A 694 4.43 21.90 -1.25
CA LEU A 694 3.04 22.05 -0.79
C LEU A 694 2.88 21.88 0.73
N SER A 695 3.93 21.54 1.46
CA SER A 695 3.88 21.42 2.93
C SER A 695 3.54 22.76 3.62
N THR A 696 3.79 23.89 2.97
CA THR A 696 3.38 25.22 3.46
C THR A 696 1.87 25.44 3.46
N SER A 697 1.15 24.76 2.54
CA SER A 697 -0.32 24.87 2.40
C SER A 697 -1.06 23.70 3.06
N PHE A 698 -0.51 22.48 2.94
CA PHE A 698 -1.19 21.26 3.39
C PHE A 698 -0.49 20.54 4.55
N GLY A 699 0.76 20.91 4.90
CA GLY A 699 1.61 20.14 5.79
C GLY A 699 2.25 18.93 5.07
N LYS A 700 3.15 18.22 5.78
CA LYS A 700 3.84 17.03 5.26
C LYS A 700 3.15 15.75 5.76
N SER A 701 2.64 14.95 4.86
CA SER A 701 1.86 13.74 5.13
C SER A 701 2.68 12.46 4.95
N HIS A 702 3.91 12.43 5.43
CA HIS A 702 4.86 11.32 5.44
C HIS A 702 4.62 10.31 4.29
N ALA A 703 4.05 9.12 4.54
CA ALA A 703 3.83 8.08 3.53
C ALA A 703 2.94 8.53 2.35
N ALA A 704 2.03 9.50 2.56
CA ALA A 704 1.17 10.03 1.51
C ALA A 704 1.79 11.24 0.77
N ASN A 705 2.92 11.78 1.23
CA ASN A 705 3.50 13.02 0.72
C ASN A 705 3.76 12.97 -0.80
N GLY A 706 4.38 11.91 -1.28
CA GLY A 706 4.68 11.74 -2.70
C GLY A 706 3.43 11.72 -3.58
N LEU A 707 2.39 10.97 -3.18
CA LEU A 707 1.18 10.83 -3.97
C LEU A 707 0.29 12.08 -3.93
N LEU A 708 0.33 12.84 -2.82
CA LEU A 708 -0.31 14.16 -2.71
C LEU A 708 0.24 15.11 -3.77
N HIS A 709 1.58 15.19 -3.91
CA HIS A 709 2.21 16.02 -4.94
C HIS A 709 1.91 15.54 -6.36
N VAL A 710 1.78 14.21 -6.59
CA VAL A 710 1.36 13.65 -7.89
C VAL A 710 -0.07 14.05 -8.22
N ALA A 711 -0.99 13.97 -7.26
CA ALA A 711 -2.37 14.41 -7.47
C ALA A 711 -2.45 15.91 -7.78
N ALA A 712 -1.68 16.73 -7.05
CA ALA A 712 -1.57 18.17 -7.32
C ALA A 712 -1.02 18.46 -8.72
N ALA A 713 0.04 17.74 -9.14
CA ALA A 713 0.59 17.84 -10.48
C ALA A 713 -0.42 17.44 -11.55
N ALA A 714 -1.15 16.34 -11.37
CA ALA A 714 -2.16 15.88 -12.31
C ALA A 714 -3.31 16.88 -12.45
N LEU A 715 -3.78 17.45 -11.35
CA LEU A 715 -4.79 18.52 -11.35
C LEU A 715 -4.28 19.79 -12.03
N ALA A 716 -3.03 20.20 -11.75
CA ALA A 716 -2.40 21.36 -12.40
C ALA A 716 -2.31 21.19 -13.92
N LEU A 717 -1.91 20.01 -14.37
CA LEU A 717 -1.84 19.64 -15.79
C LEU A 717 -3.23 19.62 -16.45
N HIS A 718 -4.20 19.04 -15.75
CA HIS A 718 -5.59 18.93 -16.24
C HIS A 718 -6.25 20.30 -16.40
N HIS A 719 -6.12 21.16 -15.40
CA HIS A 719 -6.74 22.47 -15.40
C HIS A 719 -5.91 23.53 -16.13
N GLY A 720 -4.66 23.27 -16.52
CA GLY A 720 -3.77 24.25 -17.14
C GLY A 720 -3.48 25.43 -16.22
N ALA A 721 -3.34 25.14 -14.92
CA ALA A 721 -3.11 26.13 -13.88
C ALA A 721 -1.91 25.72 -13.01
N ARG A 722 -1.03 26.67 -12.69
CA ARG A 722 0.11 26.47 -11.78
C ARG A 722 -0.28 26.90 -10.38
N PRO A 723 -0.26 26.01 -9.40
CA PRO A 723 -0.44 26.40 -8.01
C PRO A 723 0.73 27.28 -7.54
N GLN A 724 0.46 28.15 -6.58
CA GLN A 724 1.45 29.03 -5.95
C GLN A 724 1.32 28.97 -4.43
N ALA A 725 2.46 29.02 -3.74
CA ALA A 725 2.45 29.06 -2.28
C ALA A 725 1.82 30.38 -1.76
N GLY A 726 0.77 30.25 -0.96
CA GLY A 726 0.12 31.40 -0.31
C GLY A 726 -0.54 32.40 -1.27
N ALA A 727 -0.76 32.01 -2.53
CA ALA A 727 -1.42 32.83 -3.54
C ALA A 727 -2.31 32.01 -4.45
N GLY A 728 -3.22 32.64 -5.15
CA GLY A 728 -4.04 31.98 -6.16
C GLY A 728 -3.22 31.43 -7.33
N ALA A 729 -3.78 30.47 -8.07
CA ALA A 729 -3.13 29.83 -9.21
C ALA A 729 -2.90 30.83 -10.37
N THR A 730 -1.91 30.52 -11.21
CA THR A 730 -1.67 31.23 -12.47
C THR A 730 -1.91 30.32 -13.67
N PRO A 731 -2.37 30.86 -14.83
CA PRO A 731 -2.52 30.08 -16.05
C PRO A 731 -1.19 29.44 -16.49
N TRP A 732 -1.28 28.22 -17.03
CA TRP A 732 -0.10 27.48 -17.51
C TRP A 732 -0.15 27.35 -19.03
N PHE A 733 0.66 28.14 -19.71
CA PHE A 733 0.76 28.15 -21.15
C PHE A 733 1.95 27.32 -21.64
N GLY A 734 1.89 26.89 -22.90
CA GLY A 734 2.94 26.13 -23.57
C GLY A 734 2.98 24.65 -23.17
N GLU A 735 4.15 24.04 -23.23
CA GLU A 735 4.35 22.65 -22.87
C GLU A 735 4.13 22.44 -21.38
N ARG A 736 3.38 21.41 -21.03
CA ARG A 736 2.98 21.13 -19.65
C ARG A 736 3.57 19.79 -19.21
N VAL A 737 4.72 19.88 -18.55
CA VAL A 737 5.42 18.75 -17.91
C VAL A 737 5.66 19.11 -16.45
N ALA A 738 5.22 18.25 -15.56
CA ALA A 738 5.46 18.37 -14.12
C ALA A 738 6.44 17.30 -13.65
N GLU A 739 7.33 17.65 -12.74
CA GLU A 739 8.17 16.72 -11.99
C GLU A 739 7.83 16.81 -10.51
N VAL A 740 7.60 15.68 -9.89
CA VAL A 740 7.43 15.52 -8.44
C VAL A 740 8.69 14.92 -7.86
N SER A 741 9.24 15.53 -6.81
CA SER A 741 10.43 15.05 -6.13
C SER A 741 10.28 15.20 -4.62
N VAL A 742 10.39 14.11 -3.87
CA VAL A 742 10.25 14.10 -2.41
C VAL A 742 11.50 13.57 -1.72
N SER A 743 11.84 14.21 -0.61
CA SER A 743 12.89 13.76 0.31
C SER A 743 12.41 12.51 1.05
N VAL A 744 13.32 11.55 1.27
CA VAL A 744 12.99 10.26 1.88
C VAL A 744 13.91 10.00 3.07
N LEU A 745 13.37 9.47 4.17
CA LEU A 745 14.14 9.10 5.36
C LEU A 745 15.12 7.97 5.03
N GLU A 746 16.39 8.19 5.28
CA GLU A 746 17.51 7.25 5.06
C GLU A 746 17.64 6.71 3.62
N ALA A 747 17.09 7.42 2.63
CA ALA A 747 17.17 7.03 1.23
C ALA A 747 17.39 8.24 0.31
N ALA A 748 17.69 7.98 -0.95
CA ALA A 748 17.71 9.00 -1.99
C ALA A 748 16.30 9.55 -2.24
N SER A 749 16.21 10.80 -2.72
CA SER A 749 14.94 11.40 -3.10
C SER A 749 14.22 10.55 -4.16
N ALA A 750 12.92 10.40 -4.01
CA ALA A 750 12.06 9.73 -4.98
C ALA A 750 11.47 10.74 -5.97
N LYS A 751 11.38 10.36 -7.24
CA LYS A 751 10.91 11.24 -8.32
C LYS A 751 9.92 10.54 -9.24
N THR A 752 9.01 11.35 -9.82
CA THR A 752 8.17 10.93 -10.94
C THR A 752 7.84 12.12 -11.82
N ARG A 753 7.55 11.88 -13.11
CA ARG A 753 7.19 12.92 -14.07
C ARG A 753 5.83 12.66 -14.66
N LEU A 754 5.12 13.73 -14.94
CA LEU A 754 3.79 13.72 -15.56
C LEU A 754 3.75 14.70 -16.72
N LYS A 755 2.91 14.38 -17.70
CA LYS A 755 2.66 15.21 -18.88
C LYS A 755 1.17 15.46 -19.04
N GLY A 756 0.81 16.64 -19.50
CA GLY A 756 -0.57 16.98 -19.83
C GLY A 756 -1.07 16.15 -21.02
N ALA A 757 -2.31 15.66 -20.96
CA ALA A 757 -2.94 14.93 -22.05
C ALA A 757 -3.24 15.91 -23.21
N ALA A 758 -2.65 15.68 -24.39
CA ALA A 758 -2.75 16.59 -25.54
C ALA A 758 -4.16 16.67 -26.15
N GLU A 759 -5.00 15.66 -26.01
CA GLU A 759 -6.25 15.48 -26.73
C GLU A 759 -7.51 15.84 -25.92
N GLN A 760 -7.41 15.85 -24.61
CA GLN A 760 -8.50 16.32 -23.76
C GLN A 760 -8.21 17.77 -23.40
N GLY A 761 -9.09 18.62 -23.80
CA GLY A 761 -8.93 20.05 -23.49
C GLY A 761 -8.90 20.25 -21.98
N VAL A 762 -8.13 21.23 -21.59
CA VAL A 762 -7.97 21.67 -20.20
C VAL A 762 -9.33 21.94 -19.58
N GLY A 763 -9.60 21.35 -18.42
CA GLY A 763 -10.80 21.62 -17.65
C GLY A 763 -10.76 23.03 -17.07
N ALA A 764 -11.82 23.81 -17.23
CA ALA A 764 -11.94 25.10 -16.59
C ALA A 764 -12.00 24.92 -15.07
N TRP A 765 -11.30 25.81 -14.34
CA TRP A 765 -11.35 25.86 -12.90
C TRP A 765 -11.45 27.33 -12.44
N LEU A 766 -12.22 27.57 -11.40
CA LEU A 766 -12.33 28.82 -10.70
C LEU A 766 -12.23 28.59 -9.19
N ALA A 767 -11.46 29.42 -8.49
CA ALA A 767 -11.27 29.36 -7.05
C ALA A 767 -12.62 29.49 -6.32
N ASP A 768 -13.43 30.44 -6.75
CA ASP A 768 -14.77 30.69 -6.24
C ASP A 768 -15.81 30.34 -7.31
N ALA A 769 -16.99 29.93 -6.90
CA ALA A 769 -18.08 29.75 -7.81
C ALA A 769 -18.36 31.08 -8.51
N PRO A 770 -18.43 31.13 -9.87
CA PRO A 770 -18.66 32.37 -10.55
C PRO A 770 -19.98 32.96 -10.10
N ALA A 771 -19.99 34.28 -9.90
CA ALA A 771 -21.21 34.98 -9.60
C ALA A 771 -22.24 34.71 -10.69
N LYS A 772 -23.45 34.36 -10.30
CA LYS A 772 -24.55 34.01 -11.17
C LYS A 772 -25.49 35.22 -11.32
N LEU A 773 -26.11 35.34 -12.50
CA LEU A 773 -27.20 36.26 -12.72
C LEU A 773 -28.51 35.60 -12.26
N HIS A 774 -29.14 36.16 -11.25
CA HIS A 774 -30.45 35.76 -10.78
C HIS A 774 -31.48 36.77 -11.29
N VAL A 775 -32.39 36.33 -12.15
CA VAL A 775 -33.34 37.18 -12.85
C VAL A 775 -34.75 36.93 -12.32
N PHE A 776 -35.39 38.00 -11.87
CA PHE A 776 -36.77 38.01 -11.41
C PHE A 776 -37.57 38.99 -12.30
N SER A 777 -38.57 38.46 -12.98
CA SER A 777 -39.29 39.25 -13.99
C SER A 777 -40.79 39.27 -13.77
N GLY A 778 -41.43 40.31 -14.32
CA GLY A 778 -42.87 40.44 -14.27
C GLY A 778 -43.39 41.40 -15.36
N ALA A 779 -44.69 41.63 -15.41
CA ALA A 779 -45.32 42.60 -16.32
C ALA A 779 -44.94 44.04 -16.02
N ASN A 780 -44.62 44.37 -14.78
CA ASN A 780 -44.18 45.67 -14.27
C ASN A 780 -43.32 45.52 -13.04
N GLN A 781 -42.84 46.63 -12.44
CA GLN A 781 -42.02 46.65 -11.26
C GLN A 781 -42.66 45.89 -10.09
N ALA A 782 -43.95 46.07 -9.87
CA ALA A 782 -44.62 45.42 -8.73
C ALA A 782 -44.64 43.89 -8.82
N THR A 783 -44.89 43.38 -10.01
CA THR A 783 -44.91 41.91 -10.24
C THR A 783 -43.49 41.32 -10.28
N ALA A 784 -42.49 42.03 -10.76
CA ALA A 784 -41.08 41.60 -10.68
C ALA A 784 -40.60 41.59 -9.19
N LEU A 785 -41.03 42.55 -8.39
CA LEU A 785 -40.76 42.61 -6.97
C LEU A 785 -41.46 41.46 -6.19
N ALA A 786 -42.65 41.08 -6.60
CA ALA A 786 -43.36 39.93 -6.06
C ALA A 786 -42.60 38.61 -6.38
N ALA A 787 -42.09 38.45 -7.60
CA ALA A 787 -41.28 37.33 -8.02
C ALA A 787 -39.99 37.26 -7.20
N LEU A 788 -39.32 38.39 -6.95
CA LEU A 788 -38.14 38.44 -6.07
C LEU A 788 -38.47 38.00 -4.64
N ARG A 789 -39.59 38.45 -4.07
CA ARG A 789 -40.01 38.11 -2.71
C ARG A 789 -40.36 36.60 -2.56
N SER A 790 -40.92 36.01 -3.61
CA SER A 790 -41.25 34.58 -3.64
C SER A 790 -40.05 33.67 -4.01
N GLY A 791 -38.92 34.26 -4.43
CA GLY A 791 -37.76 33.51 -4.91
C GLY A 791 -37.96 32.91 -6.32
N GLN A 792 -39.03 33.22 -7.01
CA GLN A 792 -39.36 32.67 -8.33
C GLN A 792 -38.59 33.35 -9.45
N GLN A 793 -37.50 32.73 -9.87
CA GLN A 793 -36.69 33.25 -11.00
C GLN A 793 -37.38 33.01 -12.34
N SER A 794 -37.35 34.02 -13.17
CA SER A 794 -37.91 34.02 -14.52
C SER A 794 -37.34 35.18 -15.34
N SER A 795 -37.17 35.00 -16.65
CA SER A 795 -36.73 36.03 -17.60
C SER A 795 -37.81 36.41 -18.61
N ASN A 796 -39.03 35.93 -18.44
CA ASN A 796 -40.09 36.06 -19.47
C ASN A 796 -40.87 37.36 -19.43
N GLY A 797 -40.74 38.19 -18.39
CA GLY A 797 -41.43 39.45 -18.25
C GLY A 797 -40.63 40.65 -18.77
N PRO A 798 -41.31 41.78 -19.20
CA PRO A 798 -40.60 42.97 -19.61
C PRO A 798 -39.87 43.63 -18.43
N ALA A 799 -40.46 43.76 -17.28
CA ALA A 799 -39.82 44.33 -16.12
C ALA A 799 -38.92 43.25 -15.45
N ARG A 800 -37.62 43.58 -15.25
CA ARG A 800 -36.62 42.64 -14.75
C ARG A 800 -35.79 43.26 -13.64
N ILE A 801 -35.70 42.50 -12.53
CA ILE A 801 -34.72 42.71 -11.47
C ILE A 801 -33.62 41.64 -11.70
N VAL A 802 -32.38 42.08 -11.74
CA VAL A 802 -31.22 41.20 -11.92
C VAL A 802 -30.31 41.39 -10.73
N LEU A 803 -29.97 40.28 -10.09
CA LEU A 803 -29.01 40.22 -8.98
C LEU A 803 -27.78 39.41 -9.42
N VAL A 804 -26.61 39.90 -9.08
CA VAL A 804 -25.35 39.17 -9.29
C VAL A 804 -24.93 38.62 -7.93
N ALA A 805 -24.88 37.29 -7.74
CA ALA A 805 -24.51 36.69 -6.50
C ALA A 805 -23.73 35.40 -6.72
N ALA A 806 -22.66 35.17 -5.93
CA ALA A 806 -21.84 33.96 -5.95
C ALA A 806 -22.31 32.92 -4.95
N SER A 807 -23.06 33.31 -3.91
CA SER A 807 -23.54 32.42 -2.85
C SER A 807 -25.03 32.66 -2.53
N ALA A 808 -25.65 31.69 -1.84
CA ALA A 808 -27.02 31.85 -1.36
C ALA A 808 -27.16 32.99 -0.31
N GLU A 809 -26.15 33.20 0.52
CA GLU A 809 -26.10 34.28 1.51
C GLU A 809 -26.00 35.64 0.83
N GLU A 810 -25.14 35.76 -0.17
CA GLU A 810 -25.03 36.98 -1.00
C GLU A 810 -26.33 37.27 -1.76
N LEU A 811 -26.95 36.24 -2.32
CA LEU A 811 -28.24 36.38 -3.01
C LEU A 811 -29.34 36.87 -2.02
N ALA A 812 -29.41 36.36 -0.83
CA ALA A 812 -30.34 36.82 0.20
C ALA A 812 -30.10 38.28 0.56
N THR A 813 -28.83 38.67 0.83
CA THR A 813 -28.44 40.06 1.12
C THR A 813 -28.82 41.00 0.01
N ARG A 814 -28.49 40.67 -1.25
CA ARG A 814 -28.80 41.48 -2.44
C ARG A 814 -30.30 41.54 -2.70
N SER A 815 -31.03 40.47 -2.45
CA SER A 815 -32.49 40.45 -2.53
C SER A 815 -33.13 41.41 -1.57
N GLU A 816 -32.67 41.49 -0.32
CA GLU A 816 -33.16 42.49 0.63
C GLU A 816 -32.80 43.93 0.22
N GLN A 817 -31.59 44.15 -0.27
CA GLN A 817 -31.14 45.43 -0.73
C GLN A 817 -31.97 45.89 -1.95
N ALA A 818 -32.24 45.02 -2.93
CA ALA A 818 -33.07 45.29 -4.08
C ALA A 818 -34.51 45.61 -3.70
N GLN A 819 -35.10 44.87 -2.76
CA GLN A 819 -36.44 45.12 -2.24
C GLN A 819 -36.55 46.51 -1.57
N ARG A 820 -35.57 46.85 -0.70
CA ARG A 820 -35.52 48.15 -0.03
C ARG A 820 -35.35 49.29 -1.03
N TRP A 821 -34.43 49.15 -1.99
CA TRP A 821 -34.18 50.14 -3.03
C TRP A 821 -35.41 50.39 -3.89
N LEU A 822 -36.03 49.34 -4.42
CA LEU A 822 -37.19 49.45 -5.31
C LEU A 822 -38.46 49.94 -4.59
N THR A 823 -38.53 49.83 -3.26
CA THR A 823 -39.68 50.31 -2.49
C THR A 823 -39.49 51.76 -1.98
N ASN A 824 -38.26 52.11 -1.51
CA ASN A 824 -38.00 53.36 -0.80
C ASN A 824 -37.17 54.35 -1.62
N GLY A 825 -36.67 53.98 -2.80
CA GLY A 825 -35.71 54.76 -3.58
C GLY A 825 -34.32 54.81 -2.99
N GLY A 826 -33.47 55.65 -3.53
CA GLY A 826 -32.06 55.82 -3.08
C GLY A 826 -31.03 55.36 -4.12
N PRO A 827 -29.75 55.32 -3.78
CA PRO A 827 -28.72 54.84 -4.69
C PRO A 827 -28.91 53.35 -5.03
N VAL A 828 -28.57 53.01 -6.26
CA VAL A 828 -28.66 51.62 -6.75
C VAL A 828 -27.63 50.77 -5.99
N PRO A 829 -28.04 49.69 -5.30
CA PRO A 829 -27.11 48.80 -4.61
C PRO A 829 -26.18 48.13 -5.65
N GLU A 830 -24.96 47.85 -5.21
CA GLU A 830 -23.98 47.10 -6.00
C GLU A 830 -24.48 45.70 -6.32
N GLY A 831 -24.27 45.24 -7.56
CA GLY A 831 -24.75 43.95 -8.04
C GLY A 831 -26.26 43.82 -8.19
N VAL A 832 -27.00 44.90 -8.11
CA VAL A 832 -28.45 44.99 -8.33
C VAL A 832 -28.77 45.85 -9.56
N ALA A 833 -29.62 45.37 -10.45
CA ALA A 833 -30.13 46.15 -11.56
C ALA A 833 -31.64 45.93 -11.70
N PHE A 834 -32.35 47.00 -12.13
CA PHE A 834 -33.76 46.92 -12.49
C PHE A 834 -34.03 47.70 -13.78
N ARG A 835 -34.84 47.13 -14.63
CA ARG A 835 -35.40 47.82 -15.81
C ARG A 835 -36.83 47.40 -16.00
N GLU A 836 -37.68 48.39 -16.37
CA GLU A 836 -39.09 48.17 -16.61
C GLU A 836 -39.34 47.58 -18.02
N THR A 837 -38.43 47.86 -18.96
CA THR A 837 -38.46 47.32 -20.32
C THR A 837 -37.07 46.88 -20.75
N PRO A 838 -36.95 45.76 -21.51
CA PRO A 838 -35.66 45.32 -22.04
C PRO A 838 -35.05 46.40 -22.97
N ILE A 839 -33.73 46.47 -22.98
CA ILE A 839 -33.03 47.30 -23.99
C ILE A 839 -33.11 46.53 -25.32
N SER A 840 -33.55 47.24 -26.38
CA SER A 840 -33.49 46.71 -27.73
C SER A 840 -32.16 47.14 -28.37
N GLY A 841 -31.50 46.23 -29.07
CA GLY A 841 -30.24 46.51 -29.76
C GLY A 841 -29.30 45.28 -29.78
N GLN A 842 -28.12 45.50 -30.33
CA GLN A 842 -27.05 44.49 -30.34
C GLN A 842 -26.18 44.58 -29.06
N THR A 843 -25.66 43.48 -28.59
CA THR A 843 -24.69 43.46 -27.48
C THR A 843 -23.32 43.78 -28.02
N ALA A 844 -22.66 44.80 -27.45
CA ALA A 844 -21.27 45.11 -27.76
C ALA A 844 -20.41 44.79 -26.55
N PHE A 845 -19.33 44.10 -26.79
CA PHE A 845 -18.28 43.89 -25.78
C PHE A 845 -17.23 44.98 -25.93
N VAL A 846 -16.99 45.72 -24.87
CA VAL A 846 -16.00 46.80 -24.85
C VAL A 846 -14.77 46.32 -24.08
N PHE A 847 -13.63 46.33 -24.75
CA PHE A 847 -12.34 45.99 -24.17
C PHE A 847 -11.54 47.28 -23.92
N THR A 848 -10.87 47.34 -22.78
CA THR A 848 -9.98 48.45 -22.44
C THR A 848 -8.72 48.39 -23.31
N GLY A 849 -8.17 49.57 -23.70
CA GLY A 849 -6.92 49.66 -24.42
C GLY A 849 -5.69 49.37 -23.52
N ALA A 850 -4.50 49.27 -24.13
CA ALA A 850 -3.26 48.97 -23.45
C ALA A 850 -2.92 49.90 -22.26
N ALA A 851 -3.40 51.14 -22.29
CA ALA A 851 -3.21 52.14 -21.24
C ALA A 851 -3.96 51.79 -19.91
N ALA A 852 -4.91 50.87 -19.97
CA ALA A 852 -5.66 50.42 -18.78
C ALA A 852 -5.18 49.05 -18.26
N ALA A 853 -4.12 48.50 -18.83
CA ALA A 853 -3.56 47.22 -18.42
C ALA A 853 -2.91 47.31 -17.04
N TYR A 854 -3.15 46.31 -16.19
CA TYR A 854 -2.52 46.17 -14.87
C TYR A 854 -2.05 44.70 -14.66
N PRO A 855 -1.05 44.48 -13.83
CA PRO A 855 -0.62 43.12 -13.54
C PRO A 855 -1.77 42.23 -13.02
N GLY A 856 -1.96 41.07 -13.61
CA GLY A 856 -3.07 40.15 -13.29
C GLY A 856 -4.38 40.41 -14.03
N MET A 857 -4.47 41.41 -14.86
CA MET A 857 -5.66 41.67 -15.67
C MET A 857 -6.00 40.48 -16.57
N GLY A 858 -7.20 39.95 -16.44
CA GLY A 858 -7.66 38.78 -17.19
C GLY A 858 -7.23 37.42 -16.60
N LEU A 859 -6.55 37.40 -15.46
CA LEU A 859 -6.13 36.18 -14.79
C LEU A 859 -7.30 35.22 -14.53
N GLU A 860 -8.38 35.69 -13.96
CA GLU A 860 -9.58 34.91 -13.70
C GLU A 860 -10.22 34.38 -14.97
N LEU A 861 -10.26 35.22 -16.02
CA LEU A 861 -10.77 34.83 -17.33
C LEU A 861 -9.90 33.74 -17.96
N ALA A 862 -8.57 33.84 -17.80
CA ALA A 862 -7.63 32.83 -18.29
C ALA A 862 -7.78 31.49 -17.59
N LEU A 863 -8.04 31.51 -16.29
CA LEU A 863 -8.32 30.32 -15.51
C LEU A 863 -9.70 29.72 -15.81
N ALA A 864 -10.70 30.57 -16.14
CA ALA A 864 -12.05 30.14 -16.50
C ALA A 864 -12.15 29.58 -17.92
N LEU A 865 -11.38 30.13 -18.85
CA LEU A 865 -11.42 29.81 -20.27
C LEU A 865 -10.03 29.40 -20.83
N PRO A 866 -9.39 28.38 -20.26
CA PRO A 866 -8.00 28.06 -20.56
C PRO A 866 -7.75 27.70 -22.03
N LYS A 867 -8.72 27.08 -22.73
CA LYS A 867 -8.60 26.73 -24.15
C LYS A 867 -8.55 28.00 -25.04
N GLN A 868 -9.45 28.91 -24.76
CA GLN A 868 -9.57 30.17 -25.56
C GLN A 868 -8.33 31.03 -25.34
N VAL A 869 -7.88 31.15 -24.11
CA VAL A 869 -6.70 31.92 -23.73
C VAL A 869 -5.42 31.30 -24.28
N ALA A 870 -5.28 29.97 -24.24
CA ALA A 870 -4.15 29.28 -24.86
C ALA A 870 -4.07 29.52 -26.38
N ALA A 871 -5.21 29.53 -27.06
CA ALA A 871 -5.27 29.85 -28.50
C ALA A 871 -4.87 31.29 -28.81
N VAL A 872 -5.17 32.22 -27.90
CA VAL A 872 -4.75 33.62 -28.01
C VAL A 872 -3.26 33.78 -27.73
N ALA A 873 -2.79 33.14 -26.64
CA ALA A 873 -1.38 33.15 -26.23
C ALA A 873 -0.45 32.62 -27.33
N ALA A 874 -0.86 31.55 -28.02
CA ALA A 874 -0.12 30.99 -29.14
C ALA A 874 0.06 31.97 -30.32
N ARG A 875 -0.88 32.88 -30.50
CA ARG A 875 -0.79 33.93 -31.53
C ARG A 875 0.03 35.16 -31.11
N CYS A 876 0.23 35.31 -29.81
CA CYS A 876 1.00 36.44 -29.26
C CYS A 876 2.48 36.11 -29.03
N SER A 877 2.89 34.87 -29.25
CA SER A 877 4.28 34.42 -29.12
C SER A 877 5.07 34.51 -30.44
N GLU A 878 4.39 34.87 -31.56
CA GLU A 878 4.98 35.28 -32.84
C GLU A 878 5.18 36.82 -32.89
#